data_b30170eaa23e88c73ea91c542159f844
#
_entry.id   b30170eaa23e88c73ea91c542159f844
#
_cell.length_a   1.000
_cell.length_b   1.000
_cell.length_c   1.000
_cell.angle_alpha   90.00
_cell.angle_beta   90.00
_cell.angle_gamma   90.00
#
_symmetry.space_group_name_H-M   'P 1'
#
loop_
_entity.id
_entity.type
_entity.pdbx_description
1 polymer ?
#
loop_
_entity_poly.entity_id
_entity_poly.type
_entity_poly.pdbx_seq_one_letter_code
_entity_poly.pdbx_strand_id
1 'polypeptide(L)'
;MKILKVQALRGPNIWSVNRKKLIQMRIDLEEMEQSPTNKLVGFKERLEAMFPSMIEHRCSEGVRGGFFSRVEKGTWMGHVIEHIALEIQTLAGMETGFGRTRETKTPGIYNVVFSYSEESVGMYAAERAVTISESLISGSPYDLDADIKKMREIREEVRLGPSTGSLVEEAVARDIPWIRMGTNSLIQLGYGVNQMRFQATITCKTSNIAVDIACNKEDTKRMLQMASIPVASGDICVDEEDLEATIKRIQYPIVLKPLDGNHGKGASINVKNWEDAVSGMAFAQKYSERVIVEKFISGYDFRVLVIDNKLVAAAKRIPANVTGNGRDTIQQLIETTNLDPRRGYGHEKNLTQIDVDRDTLDLLGKMNYTVETIPAKDEIVFLKSTANLSTGGTSVDVTDMMHPENIFLCERISRVIGLDICGVDIMAENLTQPLKENGGVILEVNAAPGFRMHLAPSEGLPRNVASPVLDMLYPPGKPCRIPIIAITGTNGKTTTTRLLAHIVKNNGYKVGFTTSDGIYIQNHMMEKGDNTGPVSAEYILKDPTVEFAVLETARGGILRAGLGFSRCDIAVITNIQEDHLGLNDIDTLEDLARVKSTVVKSIKKDGWAILNAEDEYCVKIASELSCNVAFFSLDEDNPLIKKLCKEGKTVAVYENGFITIKKGEWKIRVERATHVPLTFGGKAKFMIANVLAATLASYLWGFKTEDISLSLQTFIPGVAQTPGRMNIFEFKRFKVMIDFAHNPDGYKGIEEFLHSVNAVRKIGIIAGVGDRRDQDIRECGQIAARMFDHIIIRQEKNLRGRTEEEIINLILEGIAEADKKVTYEIIPKETEAIKHAIDTAADGAFITALSDVVTNAIDIVQQYLDKENEAEGL
;
A
#
# COMPACT_ATOMS: atom_id res chain seq x y z
N MET A 1 -29.01 0.15 16.43
CA MET A 1 -27.55 0.05 16.61
C MET A 1 -26.89 1.22 15.88
N LYS A 2 -25.81 1.78 16.42
CA LYS A 2 -25.19 3.00 15.86
C LYS A 2 -23.72 2.76 15.47
N ILE A 3 -23.41 2.95 14.19
CA ILE A 3 -22.02 2.94 13.71
C ILE A 3 -21.35 4.23 14.20
N LEU A 4 -20.29 4.11 14.98
CA LEU A 4 -19.52 5.22 15.50
C LEU A 4 -18.37 5.60 14.54
N LYS A 5 -17.73 4.57 13.92
CA LYS A 5 -16.62 4.77 13.00
C LYS A 5 -16.39 3.53 12.14
N VAL A 6 -16.03 3.74 10.87
CA VAL A 6 -15.52 2.68 9.98
C VAL A 6 -14.20 3.15 9.39
N GLN A 7 -13.21 2.27 9.34
CA GLN A 7 -11.90 2.57 8.77
C GLN A 7 -11.25 1.33 8.14
N ALA A 8 -10.45 1.54 7.09
CA ALA A 8 -9.67 0.49 6.45
C ALA A 8 -8.23 0.45 7.00
N LEU A 9 -7.76 -0.74 7.36
CA LEU A 9 -6.38 -1.02 7.74
C LEU A 9 -5.68 -1.67 6.53
N ARG A 10 -4.59 -1.07 6.07
CA ARG A 10 -3.95 -1.42 4.77
C ARG A 10 -2.56 -2.06 4.90
N GLY A 11 -2.09 -2.32 6.10
CA GLY A 11 -0.78 -2.92 6.37
C GLY A 11 -0.79 -3.77 7.63
N PRO A 12 0.38 -4.21 8.12
CA PRO A 12 0.50 -4.81 9.44
C PRO A 12 -0.17 -3.91 10.47
N ASN A 13 -1.00 -4.48 11.33
CA ASN A 13 -1.86 -3.74 12.25
C ASN A 13 -2.02 -4.47 13.58
N ILE A 14 -2.68 -3.84 14.54
CA ILE A 14 -2.86 -4.37 15.90
C ILE A 14 -3.71 -5.66 15.98
N TRP A 15 -4.51 -5.95 14.95
CA TRP A 15 -5.34 -7.15 14.88
C TRP A 15 -4.60 -8.33 14.27
N SER A 16 -3.72 -8.05 13.30
CA SER A 16 -2.89 -9.05 12.64
C SER A 16 -1.73 -8.41 11.87
N VAL A 17 -0.52 -8.92 12.06
CA VAL A 17 0.64 -8.51 11.26
C VAL A 17 0.59 -9.12 9.86
N ASN A 18 0.02 -10.31 9.73
CA ASN A 18 -0.04 -11.07 8.47
C ASN A 18 -1.24 -10.68 7.60
N ARG A 19 -2.38 -10.33 8.22
CA ARG A 19 -3.60 -9.93 7.51
C ARG A 19 -3.64 -8.42 7.41
N LYS A 20 -3.30 -7.91 6.22
CA LYS A 20 -3.01 -6.51 5.96
C LYS A 20 -4.21 -5.70 5.45
N LYS A 21 -5.28 -6.38 5.04
CA LYS A 21 -6.50 -5.79 4.48
C LYS A 21 -7.68 -6.08 5.40
N LEU A 22 -7.94 -5.19 6.35
CA LEU A 22 -9.03 -5.33 7.31
C LEU A 22 -9.90 -4.07 7.35
N ILE A 23 -11.21 -4.24 7.43
CA ILE A 23 -12.12 -3.18 7.87
C ILE A 23 -12.25 -3.29 9.39
N GLN A 24 -12.14 -2.18 10.07
CA GLN A 24 -12.47 -2.04 11.48
C GLN A 24 -13.67 -1.10 11.61
N MET A 25 -14.77 -1.63 12.13
CA MET A 25 -15.98 -0.87 12.46
C MET A 25 -16.12 -0.79 13.97
N ARG A 26 -16.31 0.40 14.50
CA ARG A 26 -16.71 0.63 15.88
C ARG A 26 -18.20 0.88 15.92
N ILE A 27 -18.92 0.07 16.67
CA ILE A 27 -20.37 0.08 16.73
C ILE A 27 -20.84 0.08 18.20
N ASP A 28 -21.87 0.88 18.47
CA ASP A 28 -22.64 0.84 19.71
C ASP A 28 -23.87 -0.02 19.46
N LEU A 29 -24.04 -1.08 20.25
CA LEU A 29 -25.17 -2.00 20.15
C LEU A 29 -26.44 -1.41 20.78
N GLU A 30 -26.33 -0.34 21.57
CA GLU A 30 -27.45 0.32 22.25
C GLU A 30 -28.28 -0.72 23.05
N GLU A 31 -29.60 -0.75 22.85
CA GLU A 31 -30.50 -1.69 23.54
C GLU A 31 -30.19 -3.17 23.23
N MET A 32 -29.53 -3.45 22.09
CA MET A 32 -29.17 -4.81 21.67
C MET A 32 -28.07 -5.44 22.54
N GLU A 33 -27.36 -4.67 23.35
CA GLU A 33 -26.40 -5.17 24.32
C GLU A 33 -27.06 -6.10 25.35
N GLN A 34 -28.35 -5.86 25.69
CA GLN A 34 -29.13 -6.70 26.63
C GLN A 34 -29.83 -7.88 25.94
N SER A 35 -29.70 -8.02 24.62
CA SER A 35 -30.47 -8.97 23.81
C SER A 35 -29.56 -9.86 22.94
N PRO A 36 -28.82 -10.82 23.55
CA PRO A 36 -28.08 -11.82 22.78
C PRO A 36 -29.01 -12.64 21.89
N THR A 37 -28.45 -13.21 20.81
CA THR A 37 -29.23 -13.86 19.73
C THR A 37 -30.24 -14.90 20.19
N ASN A 38 -29.97 -15.64 21.25
CA ASN A 38 -30.88 -16.66 21.84
C ASN A 38 -32.12 -16.07 22.52
N LYS A 39 -32.15 -14.76 22.76
CA LYS A 39 -33.34 -14.04 23.25
C LYS A 39 -34.21 -13.45 22.14
N LEU A 40 -33.74 -13.48 20.91
CA LEU A 40 -34.44 -12.92 19.75
C LEU A 40 -35.29 -14.00 19.06
N VAL A 41 -36.60 -13.93 19.24
CA VAL A 41 -37.54 -14.94 18.71
C VAL A 41 -37.47 -15.00 17.18
N GLY A 42 -37.24 -16.19 16.62
CA GLY A 42 -37.21 -16.43 15.18
C GLY A 42 -36.00 -15.82 14.44
N PHE A 43 -35.02 -15.29 15.18
CA PHE A 43 -33.84 -14.65 14.57
C PHE A 43 -32.96 -15.68 13.84
N LYS A 44 -32.67 -16.81 14.46
CA LYS A 44 -31.87 -17.89 13.86
C LYS A 44 -32.47 -18.38 12.55
N GLU A 45 -33.76 -18.66 12.58
CA GLU A 45 -34.50 -19.18 11.40
C GLU A 45 -34.48 -18.18 10.25
N ARG A 46 -34.66 -16.88 10.53
CA ARG A 46 -34.55 -15.84 9.51
C ARG A 46 -33.14 -15.71 8.95
N LEU A 47 -32.13 -15.81 9.82
CA LEU A 47 -30.72 -15.77 9.41
C LEU A 47 -30.35 -16.97 8.53
N GLU A 48 -30.76 -18.18 8.91
CA GLU A 48 -30.56 -19.40 8.11
C GLU A 48 -31.30 -19.35 6.76
N ALA A 49 -32.50 -18.79 6.73
CA ALA A 49 -33.27 -18.61 5.50
C ALA A 49 -32.61 -17.57 4.55
N MET A 50 -32.07 -16.48 5.08
CA MET A 50 -31.43 -15.43 4.29
C MET A 50 -30.03 -15.84 3.83
N PHE A 51 -29.28 -16.56 4.66
CA PHE A 51 -27.89 -16.94 4.40
C PHE A 51 -27.65 -18.44 4.62
N PRO A 52 -28.25 -19.33 3.80
CA PRO A 52 -28.05 -20.78 3.94
C PRO A 52 -26.58 -21.21 3.78
N SER A 53 -25.79 -20.46 3.00
CA SER A 53 -24.35 -20.69 2.80
C SER A 53 -23.48 -20.48 4.05
N MET A 54 -23.96 -19.73 5.05
CA MET A 54 -23.25 -19.56 6.32
C MET A 54 -23.12 -20.84 7.15
N ILE A 55 -23.72 -21.93 6.71
CA ILE A 55 -23.47 -23.27 7.27
C ILE A 55 -21.99 -23.67 7.17
N GLU A 56 -21.27 -23.09 6.20
CA GLU A 56 -19.84 -23.32 6.04
C GLU A 56 -18.98 -22.50 7.03
N HIS A 57 -19.57 -21.53 7.73
CA HIS A 57 -18.87 -20.74 8.73
C HIS A 57 -18.65 -21.56 10.00
N ARG A 58 -17.38 -21.95 10.22
CA ARG A 58 -16.97 -22.79 11.34
C ARG A 58 -16.91 -22.05 12.68
N CYS A 59 -16.67 -20.72 12.64
CA CYS A 59 -16.53 -19.88 13.81
C CYS A 59 -15.51 -20.43 14.83
N SER A 60 -15.64 -20.05 16.10
CA SER A 60 -14.77 -20.54 17.19
C SER A 60 -14.99 -22.03 17.53
N GLU A 61 -16.08 -22.65 17.10
CA GLU A 61 -16.35 -24.07 17.31
C GLU A 61 -15.56 -24.98 16.36
N GLY A 62 -15.02 -24.45 15.26
CA GLY A 62 -14.14 -25.18 14.34
C GLY A 62 -14.85 -26.22 13.45
N VAL A 63 -16.16 -26.38 13.57
CA VAL A 63 -16.96 -27.36 12.83
C VAL A 63 -17.93 -26.68 11.87
N ARG A 64 -18.36 -27.40 10.83
CA ARG A 64 -19.38 -26.94 9.89
C ARG A 64 -20.68 -26.62 10.65
N GLY A 65 -21.29 -25.46 10.40
CA GLY A 65 -22.45 -24.96 11.12
C GLY A 65 -22.13 -24.38 12.51
N GLY A 66 -20.85 -24.25 12.88
CA GLY A 66 -20.42 -23.73 14.17
C GLY A 66 -20.93 -22.32 14.44
N PHE A 67 -21.08 -21.50 13.41
CA PHE A 67 -21.67 -20.17 13.57
C PHE A 67 -23.14 -20.23 13.98
N PHE A 68 -23.96 -21.01 13.31
CA PHE A 68 -25.38 -21.18 13.67
C PHE A 68 -25.57 -21.79 15.06
N SER A 69 -24.72 -22.77 15.46
CA SER A 69 -24.67 -23.28 16.83
C SER A 69 -24.36 -22.17 17.83
N ARG A 70 -23.42 -21.27 17.49
CA ARG A 70 -23.09 -20.13 18.35
C ARG A 70 -24.26 -19.13 18.46
N VAL A 71 -24.97 -18.87 17.37
CA VAL A 71 -26.18 -18.02 17.35
C VAL A 71 -27.27 -18.61 18.25
N GLU A 72 -27.48 -19.93 18.22
CA GLU A 72 -28.45 -20.64 19.02
C GLU A 72 -28.11 -20.60 20.52
N LYS A 73 -26.87 -20.83 20.89
CA LYS A 73 -26.38 -20.74 22.29
C LYS A 73 -26.44 -19.33 22.85
N GLY A 74 -26.45 -18.33 21.99
CA GLY A 74 -26.43 -16.91 22.31
C GLY A 74 -25.08 -16.24 22.03
N THR A 75 -25.10 -15.20 21.21
CA THR A 75 -23.95 -14.34 20.94
C THR A 75 -24.43 -12.91 20.75
N TRP A 76 -23.51 -11.93 20.84
CA TRP A 76 -23.85 -10.53 20.64
C TRP A 76 -23.89 -10.16 19.18
N MET A 77 -24.65 -9.12 18.87
CA MET A 77 -24.93 -8.71 17.50
C MET A 77 -23.65 -8.29 16.74
N GLY A 78 -22.65 -7.73 17.42
CA GLY A 78 -21.35 -7.42 16.80
C GLY A 78 -20.69 -8.63 16.13
N HIS A 79 -20.80 -9.81 16.74
CA HIS A 79 -20.27 -11.05 16.14
C HIS A 79 -21.10 -11.52 14.93
N VAL A 80 -22.42 -11.31 14.97
CA VAL A 80 -23.29 -11.63 13.83
C VAL A 80 -22.98 -10.71 12.64
N ILE A 81 -22.84 -9.40 12.89
CA ILE A 81 -22.47 -8.39 11.90
C ILE A 81 -21.14 -8.73 11.23
N GLU A 82 -20.15 -9.20 11.99
CA GLU A 82 -18.86 -9.68 11.47
C GLU A 82 -19.06 -10.76 10.40
N HIS A 83 -19.83 -11.80 10.75
CA HIS A 83 -20.10 -12.93 9.86
C HIS A 83 -20.93 -12.52 8.62
N ILE A 84 -21.93 -11.66 8.79
CA ILE A 84 -22.73 -11.12 7.68
C ILE A 84 -21.83 -10.31 6.72
N ALA A 85 -20.95 -9.44 7.25
CA ALA A 85 -20.04 -8.63 6.44
C ALA A 85 -19.06 -9.49 5.61
N LEU A 86 -18.62 -10.62 6.13
CA LEU A 86 -17.82 -11.60 5.39
C LEU A 86 -18.65 -12.30 4.32
N GLU A 87 -19.86 -12.77 4.68
CA GLU A 87 -20.72 -13.57 3.79
C GLU A 87 -21.20 -12.78 2.58
N ILE A 88 -21.67 -11.54 2.75
CA ILE A 88 -22.14 -10.72 1.61
C ILE A 88 -21.01 -10.40 0.62
N GLN A 89 -19.76 -10.27 1.10
CA GLN A 89 -18.60 -10.17 0.21
C GLN A 89 -18.36 -11.48 -0.55
N THR A 90 -18.50 -12.63 0.12
CA THR A 90 -18.35 -13.96 -0.49
C THR A 90 -19.42 -14.19 -1.55
N LEU A 91 -20.68 -13.86 -1.26
CA LEU A 91 -21.80 -13.94 -2.21
C LEU A 91 -21.63 -13.01 -3.42
N ALA A 92 -20.93 -11.88 -3.22
CA ALA A 92 -20.54 -11.00 -4.31
C ALA A 92 -19.29 -11.49 -5.10
N GLY A 93 -18.76 -12.67 -4.78
CA GLY A 93 -17.66 -13.32 -5.49
C GLY A 93 -16.27 -12.90 -5.07
N MET A 94 -16.08 -12.48 -3.80
CA MET A 94 -14.79 -12.11 -3.23
C MET A 94 -14.36 -13.11 -2.17
N GLU A 95 -13.06 -13.38 -2.10
CA GLU A 95 -12.50 -14.25 -1.07
C GLU A 95 -12.25 -13.45 0.21
N THR A 96 -12.95 -13.81 1.28
CA THR A 96 -12.78 -13.28 2.61
C THR A 96 -12.81 -14.43 3.62
N GLY A 97 -12.32 -14.25 4.83
CA GLY A 97 -12.33 -15.38 5.78
C GLY A 97 -11.76 -15.07 7.16
N PHE A 98 -11.36 -13.84 7.43
CA PHE A 98 -10.93 -13.46 8.77
C PHE A 98 -11.90 -12.46 9.37
N GLY A 99 -12.40 -12.76 10.55
CA GLY A 99 -13.18 -11.86 11.36
C GLY A 99 -12.77 -11.94 12.84
N ARG A 100 -12.98 -10.87 13.55
CA ARG A 100 -12.78 -10.77 14.99
C ARG A 100 -13.60 -9.64 15.59
N THR A 101 -14.46 -9.96 16.52
CA THR A 101 -15.21 -8.97 17.30
C THR A 101 -14.69 -8.93 18.73
N ARG A 102 -14.52 -7.72 19.27
CA ARG A 102 -14.09 -7.46 20.64
C ARG A 102 -14.89 -6.33 21.24
N GLU A 103 -15.41 -6.54 22.43
CA GLU A 103 -15.97 -5.48 23.25
C GLU A 103 -14.87 -4.48 23.65
N THR A 104 -15.23 -3.21 23.73
CA THR A 104 -14.36 -2.16 24.29
C THR A 104 -14.57 -2.08 25.80
N LYS A 105 -13.84 -1.19 26.48
CA LYS A 105 -14.08 -0.95 27.93
C LYS A 105 -15.39 -0.24 28.21
N THR A 106 -15.97 0.43 27.22
CA THR A 106 -17.31 1.01 27.32
C THR A 106 -18.31 -0.09 26.97
N PRO A 107 -19.14 -0.54 27.93
CA PRO A 107 -20.13 -1.57 27.68
C PRO A 107 -21.04 -1.21 26.51
N GLY A 108 -21.38 -2.19 25.70
CA GLY A 108 -22.21 -2.01 24.51
C GLY A 108 -21.47 -1.52 23.26
N ILE A 109 -20.22 -1.07 23.39
CA ILE A 109 -19.41 -0.65 22.24
C ILE A 109 -18.44 -1.77 21.84
N TYR A 110 -18.48 -2.15 20.56
CA TYR A 110 -17.68 -3.23 19.99
C TYR A 110 -16.80 -2.74 18.83
N ASN A 111 -15.59 -3.30 18.73
CA ASN A 111 -14.78 -3.27 17.52
C ASN A 111 -15.05 -4.55 16.72
N VAL A 112 -15.71 -4.40 15.58
CA VAL A 112 -15.97 -5.46 14.61
C VAL A 112 -14.93 -5.34 13.52
N VAL A 113 -14.12 -6.40 13.32
CA VAL A 113 -13.01 -6.40 12.37
C VAL A 113 -13.18 -7.57 11.42
N PHE A 114 -13.08 -7.33 10.12
CA PHE A 114 -13.19 -8.37 9.11
C PHE A 114 -12.31 -8.07 7.89
N SER A 115 -11.92 -9.12 7.17
CA SER A 115 -11.09 -8.99 5.98
C SER A 115 -11.90 -8.52 4.78
N TYR A 116 -11.21 -7.83 3.85
CA TYR A 116 -11.76 -7.42 2.57
C TYR A 116 -10.84 -7.83 1.42
N SER A 117 -11.43 -8.04 0.25
CA SER A 117 -10.70 -8.17 -1.02
C SER A 117 -10.49 -6.80 -1.66
N GLU A 118 -11.58 -6.06 -1.85
CA GLU A 118 -11.60 -4.68 -2.35
C GLU A 118 -12.12 -3.74 -1.25
N GLU A 119 -11.37 -2.66 -0.98
CA GLU A 119 -11.63 -1.76 0.15
C GLU A 119 -13.02 -1.13 0.10
N SER A 120 -13.40 -0.58 -1.07
CA SER A 120 -14.69 0.08 -1.23
C SER A 120 -15.86 -0.87 -1.00
N VAL A 121 -15.70 -2.14 -1.37
CA VAL A 121 -16.71 -3.17 -1.10
C VAL A 121 -16.74 -3.52 0.38
N GLY A 122 -15.57 -3.64 1.03
CA GLY A 122 -15.49 -3.88 2.48
C GLY A 122 -16.13 -2.77 3.30
N MET A 123 -15.94 -1.51 2.90
CA MET A 123 -16.60 -0.35 3.53
C MET A 123 -18.11 -0.41 3.37
N TYR A 124 -18.61 -0.70 2.18
CA TYR A 124 -20.02 -0.90 1.91
C TYR A 124 -20.60 -2.07 2.71
N ALA A 125 -19.89 -3.19 2.76
CA ALA A 125 -20.28 -4.37 3.53
C ALA A 125 -20.44 -4.08 5.03
N ALA A 126 -19.59 -3.22 5.61
CA ALA A 126 -19.70 -2.81 7.00
C ALA A 126 -21.06 -2.18 7.32
N GLU A 127 -21.50 -1.25 6.48
CA GLU A 127 -22.78 -0.55 6.65
C GLU A 127 -23.97 -1.49 6.42
N ARG A 128 -23.91 -2.28 5.34
CA ARG A 128 -25.00 -3.19 4.99
C ARG A 128 -25.18 -4.32 6.00
N ALA A 129 -24.09 -4.86 6.56
CA ALA A 129 -24.19 -5.89 7.60
C ALA A 129 -24.98 -5.42 8.84
N VAL A 130 -24.87 -4.16 9.21
CA VAL A 130 -25.68 -3.58 10.29
C VAL A 130 -27.14 -3.49 9.89
N THR A 131 -27.46 -2.93 8.71
CA THR A 131 -28.83 -2.81 8.20
C THR A 131 -29.51 -4.18 8.06
N ILE A 132 -28.80 -5.18 7.53
CA ILE A 132 -29.28 -6.57 7.42
C ILE A 132 -29.58 -7.14 8.81
N SER A 133 -28.68 -6.94 9.78
CA SER A 133 -28.89 -7.41 11.15
C SER A 133 -30.13 -6.77 11.77
N GLU A 134 -30.36 -5.48 11.56
CA GLU A 134 -31.57 -4.79 12.05
C GLU A 134 -32.85 -5.33 11.38
N SER A 135 -32.80 -5.64 10.09
CA SER A 135 -33.90 -6.30 9.37
C SER A 135 -34.21 -7.68 9.94
N LEU A 136 -33.17 -8.48 10.18
CA LEU A 136 -33.28 -9.82 10.80
C LEU A 136 -33.85 -9.76 12.23
N ILE A 137 -33.49 -8.75 13.02
CA ILE A 137 -34.02 -8.53 14.37
C ILE A 137 -35.53 -8.20 14.29
N SER A 138 -35.88 -7.22 13.49
CA SER A 138 -37.28 -6.77 13.36
C SER A 138 -38.17 -7.72 12.56
N GLY A 139 -37.60 -8.62 11.76
CA GLY A 139 -38.34 -9.46 10.81
C GLY A 139 -38.88 -8.71 9.59
N SER A 140 -38.32 -7.52 9.31
CA SER A 140 -38.73 -6.73 8.14
C SER A 140 -38.13 -7.34 6.85
N PRO A 141 -38.83 -7.24 5.69
CA PRO A 141 -38.27 -7.69 4.41
C PRO A 141 -36.98 -6.94 4.05
N TYR A 142 -36.03 -7.65 3.46
CA TYR A 142 -34.77 -7.10 2.99
C TYR A 142 -34.39 -7.62 1.61
N ASP A 143 -33.99 -6.74 0.72
CA ASP A 143 -33.53 -7.07 -0.63
C ASP A 143 -32.00 -7.30 -0.63
N LEU A 144 -31.61 -8.53 -0.30
CA LEU A 144 -30.21 -8.94 -0.29
C LEU A 144 -29.59 -8.93 -1.70
N ASP A 145 -30.37 -9.31 -2.72
CA ASP A 145 -29.88 -9.41 -4.10
C ASP A 145 -29.47 -8.06 -4.65
N ALA A 146 -30.20 -7.00 -4.29
CA ALA A 146 -29.84 -5.63 -4.65
C ALA A 146 -28.48 -5.22 -4.09
N ASP A 147 -28.17 -5.55 -2.82
CA ASP A 147 -26.88 -5.27 -2.22
C ASP A 147 -25.75 -6.10 -2.83
N ILE A 148 -25.98 -7.39 -3.07
CA ILE A 148 -24.99 -8.26 -3.73
C ILE A 148 -24.67 -7.73 -5.14
N LYS A 149 -25.71 -7.31 -5.89
CA LYS A 149 -25.52 -6.69 -7.20
C LYS A 149 -24.71 -5.41 -7.09
N LYS A 150 -25.03 -4.53 -6.13
CA LYS A 150 -24.30 -3.28 -5.92
C LYS A 150 -22.84 -3.51 -5.54
N MET A 151 -22.57 -4.50 -4.69
CA MET A 151 -21.20 -4.87 -4.33
C MET A 151 -20.39 -5.39 -5.55
N ARG A 152 -21.03 -6.14 -6.45
CA ARG A 152 -20.41 -6.55 -7.72
C ARG A 152 -20.10 -5.35 -8.62
N GLU A 153 -21.01 -4.39 -8.73
CA GLU A 153 -20.77 -3.15 -9.48
C GLU A 153 -19.57 -2.38 -8.92
N ILE A 154 -19.54 -2.15 -7.61
CA ILE A 154 -18.41 -1.47 -6.94
C ILE A 154 -17.11 -2.23 -7.19
N ARG A 155 -17.13 -3.57 -7.10
CA ARG A 155 -15.96 -4.40 -7.38
C ARG A 155 -15.46 -4.22 -8.81
N GLU A 156 -16.36 -4.24 -9.79
CA GLU A 156 -15.99 -4.08 -11.21
C GLU A 156 -15.36 -2.71 -11.50
N GLU A 157 -15.81 -1.66 -10.82
CA GLU A 157 -15.23 -0.31 -10.94
C GLU A 157 -13.80 -0.21 -10.40
N VAL A 158 -13.49 -0.94 -9.32
CA VAL A 158 -12.22 -0.76 -8.59
C VAL A 158 -11.20 -1.87 -8.81
N ARG A 159 -11.60 -3.07 -9.23
CA ARG A 159 -10.69 -4.19 -9.40
C ARG A 159 -9.67 -3.96 -10.52
N LEU A 160 -8.56 -4.65 -10.41
CA LEU A 160 -7.59 -4.73 -11.49
C LEU A 160 -8.10 -5.64 -12.60
N GLY A 161 -7.94 -5.24 -13.86
CA GLY A 161 -8.24 -6.10 -15.00
C GLY A 161 -7.41 -7.39 -14.99
N PRO A 162 -7.83 -8.45 -15.71
CA PRO A 162 -7.21 -9.78 -15.62
C PRO A 162 -5.69 -9.79 -15.85
N SER A 163 -5.18 -9.02 -16.81
CA SER A 163 -3.73 -8.94 -17.07
C SER A 163 -2.97 -8.27 -15.94
N THR A 164 -3.46 -7.11 -15.47
CA THR A 164 -2.85 -6.39 -14.34
C THR A 164 -2.95 -7.19 -13.04
N GLY A 165 -4.10 -7.81 -12.81
CA GLY A 165 -4.35 -8.66 -11.64
C GLY A 165 -3.39 -9.83 -11.55
N SER A 166 -3.20 -10.58 -12.66
CA SER A 166 -2.27 -11.72 -12.70
C SER A 166 -0.81 -11.32 -12.40
N LEU A 167 -0.37 -10.15 -12.86
CA LEU A 167 0.96 -9.61 -12.55
C LEU A 167 1.11 -9.26 -11.07
N VAL A 168 0.07 -8.68 -10.47
CA VAL A 168 0.05 -8.37 -9.03
C VAL A 168 0.00 -9.65 -8.19
N GLU A 169 -0.81 -10.63 -8.57
CA GLU A 169 -0.90 -11.93 -7.90
C GLU A 169 0.44 -12.67 -7.92
N GLU A 170 1.11 -12.71 -9.08
CA GLU A 170 2.45 -13.27 -9.20
C GLU A 170 3.48 -12.51 -8.38
N ALA A 171 3.40 -11.16 -8.33
CA ALA A 171 4.27 -10.36 -7.49
C ALA A 171 4.06 -10.66 -5.99
N VAL A 172 2.80 -10.83 -5.56
CA VAL A 172 2.48 -11.23 -4.17
C VAL A 172 3.01 -12.62 -3.86
N ALA A 173 2.86 -13.59 -4.79
CA ALA A 173 3.40 -14.94 -4.63
C ALA A 173 4.93 -14.96 -4.45
N ARG A 174 5.64 -14.03 -5.10
CA ARG A 174 7.10 -13.83 -4.98
C ARG A 174 7.52 -12.89 -3.86
N ASP A 175 6.59 -12.45 -3.03
CA ASP A 175 6.84 -11.46 -1.97
C ASP A 175 7.40 -10.12 -2.48
N ILE A 176 7.10 -9.75 -3.71
CA ILE A 176 7.42 -8.43 -4.26
C ILE A 176 6.35 -7.44 -3.80
N PRO A 177 6.72 -6.36 -3.10
CA PRO A 177 5.73 -5.36 -2.67
C PRO A 177 5.18 -4.61 -3.88
N TRP A 178 3.93 -4.21 -3.78
CA TRP A 178 3.28 -3.44 -4.82
C TRP A 178 2.43 -2.31 -4.27
N ILE A 179 2.27 -1.26 -5.04
CA ILE A 179 1.47 -0.07 -4.71
C ILE A 179 0.69 0.34 -5.96
N ARG A 180 -0.61 0.56 -5.80
CA ARG A 180 -1.45 1.11 -6.87
C ARG A 180 -1.26 2.63 -6.93
N MET A 181 -0.88 3.15 -8.09
CA MET A 181 -0.60 4.56 -8.32
C MET A 181 -1.85 5.28 -8.83
N GLY A 182 -2.79 5.60 -7.94
CA GLY A 182 -4.08 6.20 -8.29
C GLY A 182 -5.20 5.20 -8.52
N THR A 183 -6.20 5.57 -9.32
CA THR A 183 -7.43 4.78 -9.55
C THR A 183 -7.33 3.82 -10.74
N ASN A 184 -6.40 4.07 -11.66
CA ASN A 184 -6.20 3.28 -12.88
C ASN A 184 -5.37 2.02 -12.62
N SER A 185 -4.99 1.33 -13.70
CA SER A 185 -4.18 0.11 -13.67
C SER A 185 -2.67 0.35 -13.57
N LEU A 186 -2.23 1.59 -13.22
CA LEU A 186 -0.81 1.88 -13.02
C LEU A 186 -0.36 1.31 -11.67
N ILE A 187 0.60 0.40 -11.73
CA ILE A 187 1.15 -0.31 -10.57
C ILE A 187 2.65 -0.04 -10.46
N GLN A 188 3.08 0.24 -9.25
CA GLN A 188 4.48 0.16 -8.86
C GLN A 188 4.74 -1.17 -8.18
N LEU A 189 5.72 -1.93 -8.66
CA LEU A 189 6.32 -3.06 -7.97
C LEU A 189 7.62 -2.61 -7.32
N GLY A 190 7.90 -3.13 -6.12
CA GLY A 190 9.12 -2.75 -5.39
C GLY A 190 9.08 -1.35 -4.79
N TYR A 191 10.18 -0.99 -4.12
CA TYR A 191 10.32 0.26 -3.38
C TYR A 191 11.57 1.04 -3.78
N GLY A 192 11.50 2.38 -3.70
CA GLY A 192 12.61 3.27 -3.91
C GLY A 192 13.27 3.10 -5.30
N VAL A 193 14.59 3.09 -5.35
CA VAL A 193 15.38 2.89 -6.59
C VAL A 193 15.16 1.53 -7.26
N ASN A 194 14.64 0.56 -6.50
CA ASN A 194 14.38 -0.79 -6.99
C ASN A 194 12.97 -0.96 -7.57
N GLN A 195 12.20 0.13 -7.67
CA GLN A 195 10.85 0.06 -8.19
C GLN A 195 10.82 -0.22 -9.71
N MET A 196 9.82 -0.95 -10.14
CA MET A 196 9.41 -1.13 -11.53
C MET A 196 7.94 -0.75 -11.67
N ARG A 197 7.57 -0.12 -12.78
CA ARG A 197 6.19 0.29 -13.03
C ARG A 197 5.64 -0.42 -14.25
N PHE A 198 4.35 -0.71 -14.20
CA PHE A 198 3.63 -1.19 -15.37
C PHE A 198 2.18 -0.70 -15.34
N GLN A 199 1.57 -0.65 -16.52
CA GLN A 199 0.16 -0.34 -16.72
C GLN A 199 -0.42 -1.31 -17.75
N ALA A 200 -1.44 -2.08 -17.38
CA ALA A 200 -1.89 -3.24 -18.14
C ALA A 200 -0.73 -4.21 -18.41
N THR A 201 -0.25 -4.30 -19.65
CA THR A 201 0.91 -5.12 -20.03
C THR A 201 2.04 -4.27 -20.65
N ILE A 202 1.99 -2.95 -20.52
CA ILE A 202 3.09 -2.03 -20.85
C ILE A 202 3.92 -1.84 -19.58
N THR A 203 5.23 -2.03 -19.69
CA THR A 203 6.17 -1.91 -18.58
C THR A 203 7.06 -0.70 -18.69
N CYS A 204 7.80 -0.38 -17.64
CA CYS A 204 8.84 0.68 -17.70
C CYS A 204 10.02 0.34 -18.61
N LYS A 205 10.07 -0.89 -19.17
CA LYS A 205 11.07 -1.31 -20.18
C LYS A 205 10.53 -1.20 -21.61
N THR A 206 9.22 -1.05 -21.80
CA THR A 206 8.60 -0.97 -23.12
C THR A 206 9.05 0.30 -23.83
N SER A 207 9.63 0.15 -25.00
CA SER A 207 10.06 1.29 -25.85
C SER A 207 8.85 2.01 -26.45
N ASN A 208 8.75 3.31 -26.28
CA ASN A 208 7.71 4.11 -26.92
C ASN A 208 7.78 4.02 -28.45
N ILE A 209 9.00 4.00 -29.02
CA ILE A 209 9.20 3.84 -30.47
C ILE A 209 8.62 2.50 -30.95
N ALA A 210 8.82 1.42 -30.19
CA ALA A 210 8.26 0.12 -30.53
C ALA A 210 6.73 0.09 -30.43
N VAL A 211 6.15 0.83 -29.48
CA VAL A 211 4.70 1.01 -29.37
C VAL A 211 4.17 1.76 -30.58
N ASP A 212 4.80 2.86 -30.97
CA ASP A 212 4.40 3.67 -32.14
C ASP A 212 4.46 2.85 -33.42
N ILE A 213 5.53 2.07 -33.62
CA ILE A 213 5.64 1.13 -34.74
C ILE A 213 4.48 0.12 -34.73
N ALA A 214 4.24 -0.53 -33.59
CA ALA A 214 3.18 -1.53 -33.46
C ALA A 214 1.76 -0.95 -33.68
N CYS A 215 1.54 0.31 -33.34
CA CYS A 215 0.28 1.02 -33.58
C CYS A 215 0.10 1.42 -35.07
N ASN A 216 1.17 1.52 -35.81
CA ASN A 216 1.14 1.85 -37.24
C ASN A 216 1.23 0.57 -38.09
N LYS A 217 0.10 0.18 -38.70
CA LYS A 217 0.01 -1.06 -39.49
C LYS A 217 0.94 -1.06 -40.69
N GLU A 218 1.18 0.09 -41.31
CA GLU A 218 2.07 0.25 -42.47
C GLU A 218 3.53 0.05 -42.07
N ASP A 219 3.97 0.75 -41.05
CA ASP A 219 5.34 0.65 -40.54
C ASP A 219 5.64 -0.77 -40.00
N THR A 220 4.72 -1.35 -39.23
CA THR A 220 4.82 -2.76 -38.78
C THR A 220 5.00 -3.68 -39.99
N LYS A 221 4.12 -3.61 -40.99
CA LYS A 221 4.15 -4.44 -42.19
C LYS A 221 5.47 -4.28 -42.96
N ARG A 222 5.91 -3.05 -43.16
CA ARG A 222 7.17 -2.74 -43.85
C ARG A 222 8.37 -3.33 -43.13
N MET A 223 8.44 -3.14 -41.81
CA MET A 223 9.55 -3.70 -41.01
C MET A 223 9.57 -5.22 -41.04
N LEU A 224 8.42 -5.87 -40.94
CA LEU A 224 8.31 -7.31 -41.04
C LEU A 224 8.72 -7.83 -42.42
N GLN A 225 8.31 -7.15 -43.51
CA GLN A 225 8.73 -7.48 -44.87
C GLN A 225 10.25 -7.37 -45.06
N MET A 226 10.85 -6.26 -44.57
CA MET A 226 12.29 -6.07 -44.61
C MET A 226 13.06 -7.17 -43.87
N ALA A 227 12.42 -7.73 -42.85
CA ALA A 227 12.96 -8.87 -42.07
C ALA A 227 12.61 -10.25 -42.69
N SER A 228 12.00 -10.32 -43.89
CA SER A 228 11.55 -11.54 -44.59
C SER A 228 10.56 -12.35 -43.74
N ILE A 229 9.72 -11.69 -42.93
CA ILE A 229 8.64 -12.26 -42.17
C ILE A 229 7.37 -12.27 -43.05
N PRO A 230 6.64 -13.38 -43.13
CA PRO A 230 5.44 -13.48 -43.98
C PRO A 230 4.31 -12.57 -43.47
N VAL A 231 3.89 -11.64 -44.31
CA VAL A 231 2.75 -10.73 -44.11
C VAL A 231 1.81 -10.78 -45.31
N ALA A 232 0.55 -10.39 -45.13
CA ALA A 232 -0.40 -10.37 -46.21
C ALA A 232 0.08 -9.43 -47.34
N SER A 233 0.13 -9.90 -48.58
CA SER A 233 0.45 -9.09 -49.76
C SER A 233 -0.64 -8.06 -49.99
N GLY A 234 -0.29 -6.81 -50.26
CA GLY A 234 -1.25 -5.76 -50.52
C GLY A 234 -0.63 -4.38 -50.36
N ASP A 235 -1.40 -3.34 -50.70
CA ASP A 235 -1.00 -1.96 -50.67
C ASP A 235 -2.04 -1.09 -49.97
N ILE A 236 -1.68 0.19 -49.79
CA ILE A 236 -2.60 1.25 -49.40
C ILE A 236 -3.12 1.91 -50.65
N CYS A 237 -4.43 1.98 -50.79
CA CYS A 237 -5.14 2.59 -51.90
C CYS A 237 -5.90 3.83 -51.43
N VAL A 238 -5.90 4.88 -52.21
CA VAL A 238 -6.66 6.11 -51.96
C VAL A 238 -7.80 6.31 -52.97
N ASP A 239 -7.67 5.69 -54.18
CA ASP A 239 -8.63 5.76 -55.25
C ASP A 239 -8.85 4.41 -55.96
N GLU A 240 -9.75 4.41 -56.96
CA GLU A 240 -10.06 3.18 -57.71
C GLU A 240 -8.90 2.75 -58.62
N GLU A 241 -8.02 3.66 -59.05
CA GLU A 241 -6.85 3.34 -59.87
C GLU A 241 -5.82 2.54 -59.05
N ASP A 242 -5.53 2.98 -57.82
CA ASP A 242 -4.73 2.23 -56.88
C ASP A 242 -5.34 0.85 -56.56
N LEU A 243 -6.66 0.81 -56.35
CA LEU A 243 -7.39 -0.40 -56.07
C LEU A 243 -7.28 -1.41 -57.23
N GLU A 244 -7.46 -0.97 -58.49
CA GLU A 244 -7.36 -1.83 -59.67
C GLU A 244 -5.91 -2.36 -59.81
N ALA A 245 -4.92 -1.49 -59.67
CA ALA A 245 -3.50 -1.88 -59.74
C ALA A 245 -3.13 -2.93 -58.68
N THR A 246 -3.60 -2.72 -57.44
CA THR A 246 -3.37 -3.63 -56.36
C THR A 246 -4.05 -4.97 -56.58
N ILE A 247 -5.33 -5.01 -57.01
CA ILE A 247 -6.08 -6.25 -57.31
C ILE A 247 -5.41 -7.03 -58.44
N LYS A 248 -4.93 -6.37 -59.52
CA LYS A 248 -4.22 -7.04 -60.60
C LYS A 248 -2.99 -7.78 -60.10
N ARG A 249 -2.29 -7.24 -59.09
CA ARG A 249 -1.09 -7.82 -58.50
C ARG A 249 -1.39 -8.96 -57.55
N ILE A 250 -2.32 -8.76 -56.59
CA ILE A 250 -2.56 -9.73 -55.48
C ILE A 250 -3.66 -10.74 -55.82
N GLN A 251 -4.52 -10.52 -56.83
CA GLN A 251 -5.64 -11.32 -57.24
C GLN A 251 -6.73 -11.51 -56.15
N TYR A 252 -7.93 -11.85 -56.51
CA TYR A 252 -8.99 -12.20 -55.56
C TYR A 252 -8.75 -13.55 -54.84
N PRO A 253 -9.36 -13.82 -53.68
CA PRO A 253 -10.14 -12.89 -52.87
C PRO A 253 -9.25 -11.92 -52.09
N ILE A 254 -9.84 -10.75 -51.76
CA ILE A 254 -9.14 -9.67 -51.05
C ILE A 254 -9.90 -9.23 -49.78
N VAL A 255 -9.21 -8.49 -48.93
CA VAL A 255 -9.72 -7.76 -47.75
C VAL A 255 -9.46 -6.27 -47.96
N LEU A 256 -10.47 -5.47 -47.68
CA LEU A 256 -10.34 -3.99 -47.63
C LEU A 256 -10.61 -3.54 -46.18
N LYS A 257 -9.75 -2.69 -45.63
CA LYS A 257 -9.92 -2.18 -44.26
C LYS A 257 -9.34 -0.75 -44.16
N PRO A 258 -9.95 0.15 -43.36
CA PRO A 258 -9.38 1.48 -43.16
C PRO A 258 -8.01 1.38 -42.49
N LEU A 259 -7.05 2.27 -42.88
CA LEU A 259 -5.72 2.29 -42.29
C LEU A 259 -5.77 2.62 -40.78
N ASP A 260 -6.57 3.61 -40.39
CA ASP A 260 -6.71 4.12 -39.02
C ASP A 260 -7.85 3.47 -38.23
N GLY A 261 -8.43 2.37 -38.74
CA GLY A 261 -9.56 1.66 -38.12
C GLY A 261 -9.14 0.65 -37.05
N ASN A 262 -9.94 0.57 -36.00
CA ASN A 262 -9.75 -0.41 -34.92
C ASN A 262 -10.96 -1.33 -34.80
N HIS A 263 -10.78 -2.54 -34.24
CA HIS A 263 -11.82 -3.53 -33.95
C HIS A 263 -12.62 -4.02 -35.16
N GLY A 264 -12.04 -4.00 -36.36
CA GLY A 264 -12.70 -4.50 -37.60
C GLY A 264 -13.76 -3.56 -38.19
N LYS A 265 -13.92 -2.34 -37.68
CA LYS A 265 -14.86 -1.36 -38.24
C LYS A 265 -14.43 -0.95 -39.64
N GLY A 266 -15.39 -0.89 -40.59
CA GLY A 266 -15.12 -0.54 -41.98
C GLY A 266 -14.43 -1.61 -42.82
N ALA A 267 -14.24 -2.84 -42.29
CA ALA A 267 -13.59 -3.89 -43.05
C ALA A 267 -14.56 -4.69 -43.93
N SER A 268 -14.13 -4.97 -45.16
CA SER A 268 -14.82 -5.91 -46.09
C SER A 268 -13.89 -7.09 -46.33
N ILE A 269 -14.37 -8.29 -46.00
CA ILE A 269 -13.58 -9.53 -45.95
C ILE A 269 -14.04 -10.51 -47.05
N ASN A 270 -13.09 -11.20 -47.68
CA ASN A 270 -13.36 -12.24 -48.69
C ASN A 270 -14.09 -11.68 -49.92
N VAL A 271 -13.70 -10.50 -50.36
CA VAL A 271 -14.23 -9.82 -51.56
C VAL A 271 -13.69 -10.53 -52.80
N LYS A 272 -14.57 -10.90 -53.73
CA LYS A 272 -14.27 -11.78 -54.84
C LYS A 272 -14.47 -11.17 -56.21
N ASN A 273 -15.01 -9.98 -56.32
CA ASN A 273 -15.28 -9.28 -57.59
C ASN A 273 -15.05 -7.79 -57.43
N TRP A 274 -15.04 -7.07 -58.57
CA TRP A 274 -14.77 -5.63 -58.63
C TRP A 274 -15.87 -4.77 -57.98
N GLU A 275 -17.14 -5.14 -58.16
CA GLU A 275 -18.26 -4.37 -57.66
C GLU A 275 -18.25 -4.34 -56.13
N ASP A 276 -18.01 -5.51 -55.49
CA ASP A 276 -17.84 -5.62 -54.04
C ASP A 276 -16.58 -4.93 -53.55
N ALA A 277 -15.50 -4.89 -54.35
CA ALA A 277 -14.26 -4.21 -54.00
C ALA A 277 -14.44 -2.69 -53.93
N VAL A 278 -15.11 -2.09 -54.93
CA VAL A 278 -15.42 -0.65 -54.96
C VAL A 278 -16.38 -0.29 -53.83
N SER A 279 -17.40 -1.08 -53.59
CA SER A 279 -18.29 -0.89 -52.45
C SER A 279 -17.58 -0.99 -51.10
N GLY A 280 -16.69 -1.99 -50.96
CA GLY A 280 -15.85 -2.19 -49.78
C GLY A 280 -14.88 -1.04 -49.52
N MET A 281 -14.30 -0.49 -50.60
CA MET A 281 -13.44 0.69 -50.53
C MET A 281 -14.21 1.90 -50.03
N ALA A 282 -15.35 2.20 -50.63
CA ALA A 282 -16.21 3.32 -50.22
C ALA A 282 -16.74 3.13 -48.79
N PHE A 283 -16.93 1.89 -48.32
CA PHE A 283 -17.27 1.61 -46.92
C PHE A 283 -16.09 1.89 -45.96
N ALA A 284 -14.88 1.45 -46.34
CA ALA A 284 -13.67 1.70 -45.53
C ALA A 284 -13.33 3.19 -45.50
N GLN A 285 -13.54 3.90 -46.59
CA GLN A 285 -13.27 5.33 -46.69
C GLN A 285 -14.16 6.22 -45.82
N LYS A 286 -15.28 5.70 -45.29
CA LYS A 286 -16.05 6.41 -44.25
C LYS A 286 -15.29 6.56 -42.94
N TYR A 287 -14.23 5.78 -42.72
CA TYR A 287 -13.43 5.76 -41.48
C TYR A 287 -12.01 6.28 -41.69
N SER A 288 -11.41 6.11 -42.88
CA SER A 288 -10.08 6.60 -43.21
C SER A 288 -9.98 6.79 -44.73
N GLU A 289 -9.45 7.94 -45.19
CA GLU A 289 -9.19 8.19 -46.63
C GLU A 289 -8.27 7.13 -47.25
N ARG A 290 -7.38 6.55 -46.44
CA ARG A 290 -6.41 5.52 -46.84
C ARG A 290 -6.95 4.14 -46.49
N VAL A 291 -7.08 3.29 -47.51
CA VAL A 291 -7.64 1.92 -47.34
C VAL A 291 -6.55 0.89 -47.60
N ILE A 292 -6.36 -0.01 -46.68
CA ILE A 292 -5.47 -1.16 -46.87
C ILE A 292 -6.25 -2.22 -47.67
N VAL A 293 -5.67 -2.62 -48.82
CA VAL A 293 -6.18 -3.69 -49.66
C VAL A 293 -5.18 -4.83 -49.67
N GLU A 294 -5.58 -5.98 -49.13
CA GLU A 294 -4.71 -7.14 -48.92
C GLU A 294 -5.31 -8.44 -49.44
N LYS A 295 -4.45 -9.40 -49.79
CA LYS A 295 -4.87 -10.76 -50.11
C LYS A 295 -5.61 -11.35 -48.91
N PHE A 296 -6.79 -11.90 -49.18
CA PHE A 296 -7.52 -12.68 -48.16
C PHE A 296 -6.80 -14.01 -47.87
N ILE A 297 -6.51 -14.25 -46.60
CA ILE A 297 -5.90 -15.49 -46.14
C ILE A 297 -6.97 -16.32 -45.41
N SER A 298 -7.16 -17.54 -45.85
CA SER A 298 -8.05 -18.49 -45.15
C SER A 298 -7.33 -19.13 -43.97
N GLY A 299 -8.07 -19.48 -42.94
CA GLY A 299 -7.52 -20.19 -41.79
C GLY A 299 -8.14 -19.74 -40.47
N TYR A 300 -7.42 -20.03 -39.40
CA TYR A 300 -7.81 -19.70 -38.04
C TYR A 300 -6.96 -18.54 -37.53
N ASP A 301 -7.53 -17.82 -36.61
CA ASP A 301 -6.92 -16.69 -35.91
C ASP A 301 -6.17 -17.21 -34.68
N PHE A 302 -4.88 -16.93 -34.63
CA PHE A 302 -4.02 -17.28 -33.50
C PHE A 302 -3.41 -16.03 -32.88
N ARG A 303 -3.38 -15.98 -31.53
CA ARG A 303 -2.62 -15.00 -30.76
C ARG A 303 -1.42 -15.70 -30.13
N VAL A 304 -0.24 -15.24 -30.47
CA VAL A 304 1.03 -15.70 -29.86
C VAL A 304 1.57 -14.60 -28.93
N LEU A 305 1.95 -14.98 -27.74
CA LEU A 305 2.51 -14.09 -26.72
C LEU A 305 4.00 -14.34 -26.58
N VAL A 306 4.78 -13.29 -26.81
CA VAL A 306 6.25 -13.29 -26.66
C VAL A 306 6.60 -12.31 -25.53
N ILE A 307 7.40 -12.75 -24.57
CA ILE A 307 7.88 -11.93 -23.44
C ILE A 307 9.39 -12.08 -23.34
N ASP A 308 10.08 -10.96 -23.22
CA ASP A 308 11.55 -10.92 -23.19
C ASP A 308 12.19 -11.68 -24.38
N ASN A 309 11.61 -11.51 -25.55
CA ASN A 309 12.00 -12.16 -26.79
C ASN A 309 11.91 -13.70 -26.76
N LYS A 310 11.11 -14.28 -25.90
CA LYS A 310 10.82 -15.73 -25.84
C LYS A 310 9.32 -15.97 -25.97
N LEU A 311 8.96 -16.96 -26.76
CA LEU A 311 7.58 -17.40 -26.86
C LEU A 311 7.14 -18.00 -25.52
N VAL A 312 6.00 -17.52 -25.00
CA VAL A 312 5.45 -17.94 -23.71
C VAL A 312 4.15 -18.72 -23.87
N ALA A 313 3.28 -18.27 -24.76
CA ALA A 313 1.98 -18.91 -24.98
C ALA A 313 1.46 -18.64 -26.39
N ALA A 314 0.65 -19.58 -26.92
CA ALA A 314 -0.10 -19.42 -28.15
C ALA A 314 -1.52 -19.92 -27.97
N ALA A 315 -2.49 -19.16 -28.47
CA ALA A 315 -3.92 -19.50 -28.39
C ALA A 315 -4.57 -19.38 -29.75
N LYS A 316 -5.36 -20.38 -30.14
CA LYS A 316 -6.32 -20.28 -31.23
C LYS A 316 -7.55 -19.56 -30.73
N ARG A 317 -7.94 -18.46 -31.37
CA ARG A 317 -9.13 -17.71 -31.02
C ARG A 317 -10.32 -18.18 -31.88
N ILE A 318 -11.47 -18.29 -31.26
CA ILE A 318 -12.70 -18.72 -31.90
C ILE A 318 -13.76 -17.66 -31.67
N PRO A 319 -14.39 -17.11 -32.72
CA PRO A 319 -15.48 -16.17 -32.57
C PRO A 319 -16.63 -16.74 -31.74
N ALA A 320 -17.41 -15.86 -31.11
CA ALA A 320 -18.63 -16.28 -30.43
C ALA A 320 -19.52 -17.10 -31.37
N ASN A 321 -19.93 -18.28 -30.91
CA ASN A 321 -20.74 -19.21 -31.71
C ASN A 321 -21.65 -20.03 -30.79
N VAL A 322 -22.65 -20.64 -31.37
CA VAL A 322 -23.51 -21.68 -30.77
C VAL A 322 -23.53 -22.91 -31.68
N THR A 323 -23.71 -24.07 -31.09
CA THR A 323 -23.84 -25.34 -31.84
C THR A 323 -25.29 -25.77 -31.83
N GLY A 324 -25.86 -25.97 -33.01
CA GLY A 324 -27.23 -26.42 -33.17
C GLY A 324 -27.46 -27.82 -32.59
N ASN A 325 -28.60 -27.99 -31.98
CA ASN A 325 -29.07 -29.30 -31.49
C ASN A 325 -30.31 -29.83 -32.23
N GLY A 326 -30.78 -29.09 -33.27
CA GLY A 326 -31.93 -29.43 -34.08
C GLY A 326 -33.29 -29.24 -33.39
N ARG A 327 -33.31 -28.51 -32.24
CA ARG A 327 -34.54 -28.26 -31.47
C ARG A 327 -34.67 -26.82 -31.01
N ASP A 328 -33.63 -26.27 -30.47
CA ASP A 328 -33.65 -24.97 -29.82
C ASP A 328 -33.30 -23.86 -30.82
N THR A 329 -33.91 -22.70 -30.65
CA THR A 329 -33.59 -21.51 -31.43
C THR A 329 -32.17 -21.00 -31.10
N ILE A 330 -31.59 -20.20 -31.98
CA ILE A 330 -30.29 -19.54 -31.74
C ILE A 330 -30.32 -18.74 -30.41
N GLN A 331 -31.44 -18.05 -30.12
CA GLN A 331 -31.61 -17.33 -28.85
C GLN A 331 -31.51 -18.27 -27.64
N GLN A 332 -32.23 -19.39 -27.66
CA GLN A 332 -32.18 -20.37 -26.57
C GLN A 332 -30.80 -21.01 -26.40
N LEU A 333 -30.11 -21.26 -27.52
CA LEU A 333 -28.74 -21.78 -27.50
C LEU A 333 -27.76 -20.75 -26.89
N ILE A 334 -27.93 -19.45 -27.18
CA ILE A 334 -27.16 -18.38 -26.55
C ILE A 334 -27.40 -18.34 -25.03
N GLU A 335 -28.65 -18.37 -24.62
CA GLU A 335 -29.05 -18.39 -23.21
C GLU A 335 -28.42 -19.58 -22.47
N THR A 336 -28.53 -20.77 -23.07
CA THR A 336 -27.91 -22.00 -22.56
C THR A 336 -26.38 -21.88 -22.46
N THR A 337 -25.74 -21.32 -23.49
CA THR A 337 -24.27 -21.09 -23.49
C THR A 337 -23.87 -20.11 -22.41
N ASN A 338 -24.69 -19.09 -22.17
CA ASN A 338 -24.42 -18.08 -21.12
C ASN A 338 -24.62 -18.61 -19.69
N LEU A 339 -25.26 -19.76 -19.50
CA LEU A 339 -25.33 -20.45 -18.20
C LEU A 339 -24.00 -21.10 -17.79
N ASP A 340 -23.01 -21.21 -18.69
CA ASP A 340 -21.67 -21.69 -18.29
C ASP A 340 -21.13 -20.85 -17.12
N PRO A 341 -20.80 -21.46 -15.96
CA PRO A 341 -20.34 -20.73 -14.78
C PRO A 341 -19.06 -19.94 -15.02
N ARG A 342 -18.31 -20.23 -16.07
CA ARG A 342 -17.13 -19.48 -16.49
C ARG A 342 -17.45 -18.18 -17.23
N ARG A 343 -18.71 -17.98 -17.68
CA ARG A 343 -19.17 -16.76 -18.37
C ARG A 343 -19.74 -15.74 -17.40
N GLY A 344 -19.42 -14.47 -17.63
CA GLY A 344 -19.90 -13.32 -16.87
C GLY A 344 -19.93 -12.04 -17.70
N TYR A 345 -20.43 -10.97 -17.14
CA TYR A 345 -20.43 -9.66 -17.81
C TYR A 345 -19.03 -9.06 -17.89
N GLY A 346 -18.70 -8.46 -19.04
CA GLY A 346 -17.42 -7.78 -19.25
C GLY A 346 -16.23 -8.71 -19.00
N HIS A 347 -15.45 -8.38 -17.95
CA HIS A 347 -14.27 -9.16 -17.53
C HIS A 347 -14.46 -9.85 -16.17
N GLU A 348 -15.70 -9.97 -15.71
CA GLU A 348 -16.01 -10.54 -14.38
C GLU A 348 -15.50 -11.97 -14.21
N LYS A 349 -15.62 -12.79 -15.26
CA LYS A 349 -15.19 -14.19 -15.27
C LYS A 349 -14.22 -14.47 -16.43
N ASN A 350 -13.78 -15.71 -16.51
CA ASN A 350 -12.81 -16.14 -17.52
C ASN A 350 -13.35 -15.99 -18.95
N LEU A 351 -14.66 -16.17 -19.17
CA LEU A 351 -15.33 -15.97 -20.44
C LEU A 351 -16.37 -14.85 -20.31
N THR A 352 -16.61 -14.12 -21.41
CA THR A 352 -17.65 -13.10 -21.48
C THR A 352 -18.96 -13.72 -21.97
N GLN A 353 -20.10 -13.24 -21.49
CA GLN A 353 -21.40 -13.60 -22.03
C GLN A 353 -21.52 -13.16 -23.48
N ILE A 354 -22.32 -13.90 -24.25
CA ILE A 354 -22.61 -13.58 -25.62
C ILE A 354 -23.86 -12.69 -25.63
N ASP A 355 -23.67 -11.45 -26.10
CA ASP A 355 -24.76 -10.48 -26.26
C ASP A 355 -25.25 -10.46 -27.71
N VAL A 356 -26.57 -10.41 -27.88
CA VAL A 356 -27.20 -10.22 -29.17
C VAL A 356 -27.33 -8.74 -29.49
N ASP A 357 -26.33 -8.24 -30.19
CA ASP A 357 -26.28 -6.84 -30.64
C ASP A 357 -26.59 -6.72 -32.17
N ARG A 358 -26.48 -5.50 -32.69
CA ARG A 358 -26.73 -5.22 -34.10
C ARG A 358 -25.79 -6.02 -35.01
N ASP A 359 -24.51 -6.14 -34.64
CA ASP A 359 -23.53 -6.87 -35.43
C ASP A 359 -23.85 -8.36 -35.48
N THR A 360 -24.43 -8.95 -34.42
CA THR A 360 -24.91 -10.30 -34.38
C THR A 360 -26.11 -10.47 -35.34
N LEU A 361 -27.07 -9.55 -35.31
CA LEU A 361 -28.24 -9.61 -36.17
C LEU A 361 -27.89 -9.46 -37.67
N ASP A 362 -27.00 -8.55 -38.00
CA ASP A 362 -26.50 -8.32 -39.34
C ASP A 362 -25.75 -9.55 -39.89
N LEU A 363 -24.95 -10.22 -39.03
CA LEU A 363 -24.23 -11.43 -39.41
C LEU A 363 -25.19 -12.60 -39.66
N LEU A 364 -26.16 -12.82 -38.78
CA LEU A 364 -27.22 -13.81 -38.96
C LEU A 364 -28.03 -13.54 -40.24
N GLY A 365 -28.39 -12.28 -40.50
CA GLY A 365 -29.13 -11.89 -41.72
C GLY A 365 -28.39 -12.24 -43.01
N LYS A 366 -27.03 -12.08 -43.03
CA LYS A 366 -26.20 -12.48 -44.18
C LYS A 366 -26.21 -13.99 -44.45
N MET A 367 -26.53 -14.81 -43.43
CA MET A 367 -26.66 -16.25 -43.52
C MET A 367 -28.13 -16.70 -43.75
N ASN A 368 -29.05 -15.74 -43.92
CA ASN A 368 -30.50 -15.92 -43.94
C ASN A 368 -31.05 -16.54 -42.64
N TYR A 369 -30.40 -16.23 -41.49
CA TYR A 369 -30.83 -16.65 -40.16
C TYR A 369 -31.38 -15.45 -39.36
N THR A 370 -32.23 -15.82 -38.40
CA THR A 370 -32.67 -14.91 -37.32
C THR A 370 -32.38 -15.58 -35.98
N VAL A 371 -32.54 -14.88 -34.87
CA VAL A 371 -32.39 -15.45 -33.54
C VAL A 371 -33.40 -16.57 -33.24
N GLU A 372 -34.53 -16.60 -33.95
CA GLU A 372 -35.57 -17.63 -33.87
C GLU A 372 -35.33 -18.84 -34.80
N THR A 373 -34.27 -18.79 -35.59
CA THR A 373 -33.91 -19.93 -36.45
C THR A 373 -33.39 -21.09 -35.60
N ILE A 374 -33.84 -22.31 -35.93
CA ILE A 374 -33.38 -23.56 -35.33
C ILE A 374 -32.26 -24.14 -36.21
N PRO A 375 -30.99 -24.08 -35.80
CA PRO A 375 -29.89 -24.65 -36.60
C PRO A 375 -29.95 -26.19 -36.61
N ALA A 376 -29.42 -26.79 -37.66
CA ALA A 376 -29.30 -28.24 -37.74
C ALA A 376 -28.44 -28.80 -36.59
N LYS A 377 -28.61 -30.08 -36.30
CA LYS A 377 -27.79 -30.74 -35.29
C LYS A 377 -26.29 -30.69 -35.71
N ASP A 378 -25.44 -30.32 -34.75
CA ASP A 378 -23.99 -30.18 -34.92
C ASP A 378 -23.55 -29.03 -35.86
N GLU A 379 -24.49 -28.20 -36.32
CA GLU A 379 -24.21 -26.99 -37.08
C GLU A 379 -23.64 -25.89 -36.19
N ILE A 380 -22.51 -25.33 -36.57
CA ILE A 380 -21.88 -24.19 -35.84
C ILE A 380 -22.34 -22.91 -36.48
N VAL A 381 -23.05 -22.09 -35.70
CA VAL A 381 -23.52 -20.77 -36.13
C VAL A 381 -22.67 -19.72 -35.45
N PHE A 382 -21.87 -19.00 -36.20
CA PHE A 382 -21.07 -17.88 -35.70
C PHE A 382 -21.95 -16.65 -35.46
N LEU A 383 -21.77 -16.02 -34.31
CA LEU A 383 -22.55 -14.87 -33.86
C LEU A 383 -21.77 -13.55 -33.96
N LYS A 384 -20.44 -13.64 -34.14
CA LYS A 384 -19.53 -12.52 -34.36
C LYS A 384 -18.59 -12.84 -35.50
N SER A 385 -18.17 -11.81 -36.23
CA SER A 385 -17.19 -11.93 -37.31
C SER A 385 -15.75 -11.96 -36.84
N THR A 386 -15.49 -11.48 -35.60
CA THR A 386 -14.15 -11.37 -35.00
C THR A 386 -14.00 -12.32 -33.83
N ALA A 387 -12.84 -12.92 -33.68
CA ALA A 387 -12.51 -13.84 -32.58
C ALA A 387 -12.10 -13.11 -31.29
N ASN A 388 -12.96 -12.21 -30.79
CA ASN A 388 -12.66 -11.42 -29.60
C ASN A 388 -13.30 -12.04 -28.35
N LEU A 389 -12.50 -12.27 -27.31
CA LEU A 389 -12.98 -12.80 -26.04
C LEU A 389 -13.96 -11.85 -25.32
N SER A 390 -13.81 -10.54 -25.51
CA SER A 390 -14.70 -9.55 -24.91
C SER A 390 -16.12 -9.54 -25.49
N THR A 391 -16.33 -10.17 -26.63
CA THR A 391 -17.64 -10.31 -27.31
C THR A 391 -18.21 -11.74 -27.23
N GLY A 392 -17.72 -12.55 -26.30
CA GLY A 392 -18.20 -13.92 -26.08
C GLY A 392 -17.39 -15.01 -26.80
N GLY A 393 -16.33 -14.65 -27.53
CA GLY A 393 -15.43 -15.62 -28.16
C GLY A 393 -14.68 -16.48 -27.13
N THR A 394 -14.06 -17.54 -27.62
CA THR A 394 -13.33 -18.55 -26.83
C THR A 394 -11.87 -18.67 -27.30
N SER A 395 -11.04 -19.33 -26.53
CA SER A 395 -9.65 -19.60 -26.90
C SER A 395 -9.25 -21.04 -26.56
N VAL A 396 -8.42 -21.61 -27.39
CA VAL A 396 -7.83 -22.95 -27.19
C VAL A 396 -6.32 -22.79 -27.10
N ASP A 397 -5.71 -23.36 -26.05
CA ASP A 397 -4.25 -23.36 -25.93
C ASP A 397 -3.63 -24.28 -27.00
N VAL A 398 -2.69 -23.74 -27.78
CA VAL A 398 -1.96 -24.44 -28.83
C VAL A 398 -0.44 -24.27 -28.67
N THR A 399 0.00 -23.84 -27.51
CA THR A 399 1.41 -23.52 -27.25
C THR A 399 2.36 -24.67 -27.58
N ASP A 400 2.09 -25.85 -27.08
CA ASP A 400 2.97 -27.01 -27.22
C ASP A 400 2.91 -27.64 -28.61
N MET A 401 1.98 -27.19 -29.47
CA MET A 401 1.79 -27.69 -30.85
C MET A 401 2.53 -26.81 -31.88
N MET A 402 3.17 -25.72 -31.46
CA MET A 402 3.82 -24.79 -32.39
C MET A 402 5.08 -25.42 -33.01
N HIS A 403 5.22 -25.29 -34.32
CA HIS A 403 6.43 -25.67 -35.02
C HIS A 403 7.63 -24.80 -34.60
N PRO A 404 8.83 -25.36 -34.41
CA PRO A 404 10.02 -24.60 -33.99
C PRO A 404 10.35 -23.39 -34.86
N GLU A 405 10.13 -23.44 -36.16
CA GLU A 405 10.33 -22.29 -37.06
C GLU A 405 9.34 -21.15 -36.76
N ASN A 406 8.11 -21.48 -36.41
CA ASN A 406 7.11 -20.48 -36.04
C ASN A 406 7.44 -19.85 -34.68
N ILE A 407 7.98 -20.61 -33.74
CA ILE A 407 8.51 -20.11 -32.48
C ILE A 407 9.63 -19.09 -32.76
N PHE A 408 10.63 -19.49 -33.51
CA PHE A 408 11.74 -18.62 -33.90
C PHE A 408 11.25 -17.36 -34.60
N LEU A 409 10.27 -17.49 -35.49
CA LEU A 409 9.69 -16.37 -36.24
C LEU A 409 9.03 -15.34 -35.29
N CYS A 410 8.21 -15.81 -34.34
CA CYS A 410 7.55 -14.94 -33.37
C CYS A 410 8.54 -14.25 -32.43
N GLU A 411 9.55 -14.98 -31.95
CA GLU A 411 10.63 -14.38 -31.13
C GLU A 411 11.43 -13.32 -31.91
N ARG A 412 11.64 -13.55 -33.20
CA ARG A 412 12.30 -12.60 -34.09
C ARG A 412 11.43 -11.34 -34.32
N ILE A 413 10.10 -11.47 -34.44
CA ILE A 413 9.17 -10.35 -34.55
C ILE A 413 9.30 -9.40 -33.34
N SER A 414 9.31 -9.93 -32.13
CA SER A 414 9.48 -9.15 -30.91
C SER A 414 10.76 -8.31 -30.96
N ARG A 415 11.88 -8.90 -31.42
CA ARG A 415 13.17 -8.20 -31.57
C ARG A 415 13.19 -7.16 -32.68
N VAL A 416 12.57 -7.46 -33.83
CA VAL A 416 12.49 -6.53 -34.99
C VAL A 416 11.68 -5.30 -34.63
N ILE A 417 10.57 -5.46 -33.94
CA ILE A 417 9.71 -4.34 -33.49
C ILE A 417 10.32 -3.66 -32.25
N GLY A 418 10.98 -4.42 -31.38
CA GLY A 418 11.60 -3.92 -30.15
C GLY A 418 10.68 -3.90 -28.93
N LEU A 419 9.65 -4.75 -28.90
CA LEU A 419 8.71 -4.87 -27.78
C LEU A 419 9.20 -5.90 -26.76
N ASP A 420 9.15 -5.54 -25.48
CA ASP A 420 9.46 -6.42 -24.35
C ASP A 420 8.33 -7.42 -24.08
N ILE A 421 7.08 -7.01 -24.32
CA ILE A 421 5.87 -7.86 -24.30
C ILE A 421 5.16 -7.66 -25.63
N CYS A 422 5.03 -8.72 -26.40
CA CYS A 422 4.59 -8.67 -27.78
C CYS A 422 3.46 -9.68 -28.03
N GLY A 423 2.31 -9.21 -28.48
CA GLY A 423 1.23 -10.05 -28.98
C GLY A 423 1.27 -10.12 -30.50
N VAL A 424 1.48 -11.30 -31.06
CA VAL A 424 1.54 -11.51 -32.52
C VAL A 424 0.25 -12.18 -32.98
N ASP A 425 -0.49 -11.56 -33.88
CA ASP A 425 -1.69 -12.12 -34.50
C ASP A 425 -1.33 -12.79 -35.82
N ILE A 426 -1.70 -14.07 -35.94
CA ILE A 426 -1.34 -14.94 -37.06
C ILE A 426 -2.62 -15.51 -37.67
N MET A 427 -2.73 -15.44 -38.99
CA MET A 427 -3.76 -16.16 -39.75
C MET A 427 -3.12 -17.33 -40.47
N ALA A 428 -3.53 -18.54 -40.15
CA ALA A 428 -2.99 -19.77 -40.71
C ALA A 428 -3.99 -20.93 -40.59
N GLU A 429 -3.83 -21.98 -41.37
CA GLU A 429 -4.63 -23.19 -41.17
C GLU A 429 -4.25 -23.92 -39.89
N ASN A 430 -2.97 -23.92 -39.53
CA ASN A 430 -2.45 -24.48 -38.30
C ASN A 430 -1.07 -23.86 -37.98
N LEU A 431 -0.59 -24.10 -36.76
CA LEU A 431 0.74 -23.69 -36.34
C LEU A 431 1.74 -24.85 -36.21
N THR A 432 1.31 -26.09 -36.60
CA THR A 432 2.14 -27.32 -36.52
C THR A 432 3.07 -27.46 -37.73
N GLN A 433 2.88 -26.65 -38.75
CA GLN A 433 3.72 -26.54 -39.94
C GLN A 433 4.32 -25.13 -40.05
N PRO A 434 5.45 -24.95 -40.73
CA PRO A 434 6.01 -23.64 -40.98
C PRO A 434 5.01 -22.73 -41.71
N LEU A 435 4.85 -21.48 -41.24
CA LEU A 435 3.95 -20.49 -41.87
C LEU A 435 4.27 -20.26 -43.36
N LYS A 436 5.55 -20.35 -43.73
CA LYS A 436 5.98 -20.22 -45.14
C LYS A 436 5.51 -21.33 -46.05
N GLU A 437 5.23 -22.52 -45.51
CA GLU A 437 4.80 -23.68 -46.25
C GLU A 437 3.27 -23.77 -46.35
N ASN A 438 2.56 -23.39 -45.30
CA ASN A 438 1.10 -23.44 -45.27
C ASN A 438 0.40 -22.11 -45.65
N GLY A 439 1.16 -21.11 -46.14
CA GLY A 439 0.62 -19.83 -46.57
C GLY A 439 0.13 -18.93 -45.41
N GLY A 440 0.47 -19.23 -44.19
CA GLY A 440 0.15 -18.41 -43.02
C GLY A 440 0.89 -17.06 -43.00
N VAL A 441 0.27 -16.06 -42.44
CA VAL A 441 0.80 -14.69 -42.39
C VAL A 441 0.62 -14.06 -41.01
N ILE A 442 1.49 -13.10 -40.71
CA ILE A 442 1.34 -12.19 -39.57
C ILE A 442 0.37 -11.08 -39.99
N LEU A 443 -0.70 -10.90 -39.21
CA LEU A 443 -1.72 -9.86 -39.44
C LEU A 443 -1.35 -8.54 -38.77
N GLU A 444 -0.96 -8.61 -37.49
CA GLU A 444 -0.62 -7.46 -36.69
C GLU A 444 0.26 -7.83 -35.48
N VAL A 445 0.88 -6.80 -34.91
CA VAL A 445 1.67 -6.89 -33.68
C VAL A 445 1.09 -5.94 -32.66
N ASN A 446 0.87 -6.43 -31.42
CA ASN A 446 0.22 -5.71 -30.37
C ASN A 446 1.19 -5.39 -29.23
N ALA A 447 1.35 -4.12 -28.87
CA ALA A 447 2.23 -3.66 -27.80
C ALA A 447 1.69 -3.88 -26.37
N ALA A 448 0.37 -4.01 -26.23
CA ALA A 448 -0.27 -4.24 -24.94
C ALA A 448 -1.23 -5.45 -25.01
N PRO A 449 -0.71 -6.66 -25.22
CA PRO A 449 -1.54 -7.85 -25.42
C PRO A 449 -2.25 -8.25 -24.14
N GLY A 450 -3.55 -8.60 -24.24
CA GLY A 450 -4.31 -9.16 -23.12
C GLY A 450 -3.85 -10.57 -22.78
N PHE A 451 -3.74 -10.88 -21.49
CA PHE A 451 -3.29 -12.20 -21.00
C PHE A 451 -4.42 -13.20 -20.79
N ARG A 452 -5.65 -12.74 -20.72
CA ARG A 452 -6.82 -13.54 -20.30
C ARG A 452 -6.96 -14.86 -21.06
N MET A 453 -6.74 -14.85 -22.38
CA MET A 453 -6.88 -16.05 -23.23
C MET A 453 -5.83 -17.12 -22.94
N HIS A 454 -4.68 -16.74 -22.38
CA HIS A 454 -3.62 -17.66 -22.02
C HIS A 454 -3.72 -18.10 -20.55
N LEU A 455 -4.18 -17.19 -19.67
CA LEU A 455 -4.38 -17.49 -18.24
C LEU A 455 -5.53 -18.48 -18.02
N ALA A 456 -6.59 -18.40 -18.83
CA ALA A 456 -7.77 -19.21 -18.68
C ALA A 456 -8.39 -19.53 -20.05
N PRO A 457 -7.71 -20.38 -20.85
CA PRO A 457 -8.27 -20.85 -22.12
C PRO A 457 -9.56 -21.66 -21.86
N SER A 458 -10.48 -21.66 -22.82
CA SER A 458 -11.70 -22.48 -22.72
C SER A 458 -11.38 -23.97 -22.86
N GLU A 459 -10.30 -24.30 -23.57
CA GLU A 459 -9.79 -25.64 -23.79
C GLU A 459 -8.24 -25.62 -23.76
N GLY A 460 -7.62 -26.69 -23.25
CA GLY A 460 -6.18 -26.83 -23.12
C GLY A 460 -5.66 -26.37 -21.76
N LEU A 461 -4.37 -26.01 -21.66
CA LEU A 461 -3.69 -25.74 -20.41
C LEU A 461 -3.64 -24.24 -20.07
N PRO A 462 -4.03 -23.83 -18.85
CA PRO A 462 -3.77 -22.49 -18.37
C PRO A 462 -2.25 -22.22 -18.32
N ARG A 463 -1.81 -21.05 -18.79
CA ARG A 463 -0.39 -20.65 -18.79
C ARG A 463 -0.18 -19.49 -17.83
N ASN A 464 0.74 -19.63 -16.87
CA ASN A 464 1.16 -18.52 -16.02
C ASN A 464 2.07 -17.57 -16.80
N VAL A 465 1.48 -16.74 -17.63
CA VAL A 465 2.20 -15.75 -18.44
C VAL A 465 2.72 -14.54 -17.63
N ALA A 466 2.26 -14.37 -16.40
CA ALA A 466 2.75 -13.33 -15.50
C ALA A 466 4.17 -13.62 -14.99
N SER A 467 4.51 -14.89 -14.78
CA SER A 467 5.82 -15.30 -14.27
C SER A 467 6.98 -14.80 -15.15
N PRO A 468 7.02 -15.01 -16.47
CA PRO A 468 8.09 -14.47 -17.32
C PRO A 468 8.19 -12.94 -17.33
N VAL A 469 7.09 -12.23 -17.15
CA VAL A 469 7.13 -10.76 -17.02
C VAL A 469 7.85 -10.36 -15.75
N LEU A 470 7.55 -11.03 -14.62
CA LEU A 470 8.25 -10.76 -13.35
C LEU A 470 9.73 -11.16 -13.44
N ASP A 471 10.09 -12.25 -14.14
CA ASP A 471 11.49 -12.63 -14.38
C ASP A 471 12.22 -11.56 -15.22
N MET A 472 11.58 -10.98 -16.21
CA MET A 472 12.10 -9.88 -17.01
C MET A 472 12.32 -8.61 -16.18
N LEU A 473 11.37 -8.24 -15.30
CA LEU A 473 11.46 -7.04 -14.46
C LEU A 473 12.43 -7.22 -13.30
N TYR A 474 12.39 -8.38 -12.66
CA TYR A 474 13.22 -8.77 -11.52
C TYR A 474 13.93 -10.10 -11.80
N PRO A 475 14.98 -10.07 -12.65
CA PRO A 475 15.80 -11.26 -12.85
C PRO A 475 16.42 -11.72 -11.53
N PRO A 476 16.82 -12.99 -11.42
CA PRO A 476 17.39 -13.54 -10.20
C PRO A 476 18.53 -12.68 -9.64
N GLY A 477 18.47 -12.37 -8.36
CA GLY A 477 19.43 -11.52 -7.66
C GLY A 477 19.17 -10.02 -7.70
N LYS A 478 18.21 -9.54 -8.51
CA LYS A 478 17.83 -8.12 -8.50
C LYS A 478 16.91 -7.82 -7.32
N PRO A 479 17.29 -6.88 -6.42
CA PRO A 479 16.44 -6.52 -5.29
C PRO A 479 15.16 -5.81 -5.76
N CYS A 480 14.06 -6.09 -5.07
CA CYS A 480 12.79 -5.37 -5.27
C CYS A 480 12.49 -4.40 -4.11
N ARG A 481 13.27 -4.41 -3.04
CA ARG A 481 13.09 -3.58 -1.85
C ARG A 481 14.33 -2.74 -1.60
N ILE A 482 14.12 -1.58 -0.98
CA ILE A 482 15.17 -0.83 -0.31
C ILE A 482 15.17 -1.20 1.18
N PRO A 483 16.29 -1.03 1.89
CA PRO A 483 16.34 -1.20 3.35
C PRO A 483 15.36 -0.26 4.05
N ILE A 484 14.72 -0.75 5.12
CA ILE A 484 13.80 0.01 5.96
C ILE A 484 14.20 -0.15 7.41
N ILE A 485 14.50 0.96 8.09
CA ILE A 485 14.58 1.03 9.54
C ILE A 485 13.33 1.78 10.04
N ALA A 486 12.54 1.12 10.90
CA ALA A 486 11.34 1.71 11.49
C ALA A 486 11.57 2.02 12.98
N ILE A 487 11.17 3.20 13.42
CA ILE A 487 11.39 3.66 14.79
C ILE A 487 10.04 3.97 15.46
N THR A 488 9.80 3.37 16.60
CA THR A 488 8.67 3.71 17.47
C THR A 488 9.11 3.86 18.93
N GLY A 489 8.20 4.27 19.77
CA GLY A 489 8.43 4.48 21.21
C GLY A 489 7.53 5.57 21.75
N THR A 490 7.60 5.87 23.03
CA THR A 490 6.95 7.04 23.62
C THR A 490 7.78 8.28 23.36
N ASN A 491 9.00 8.33 23.81
CA ASN A 491 9.93 9.45 23.67
C ASN A 491 11.15 9.04 22.81
N GLY A 492 11.86 9.99 22.20
CA GLY A 492 13.11 9.77 21.47
C GLY A 492 12.98 9.36 19.99
N LYS A 493 11.78 9.07 19.49
CA LYS A 493 11.54 8.64 18.11
C LYS A 493 12.19 9.55 17.05
N THR A 494 11.78 10.81 17.04
CA THR A 494 12.23 11.79 16.03
C THR A 494 13.75 11.98 16.06
N THR A 495 14.34 12.08 17.25
CA THR A 495 15.79 12.23 17.43
C THR A 495 16.54 11.01 16.90
N THR A 496 16.10 9.80 17.27
CA THR A 496 16.70 8.55 16.80
C THR A 496 16.55 8.40 15.27
N THR A 497 15.39 8.74 14.71
CA THR A 497 15.12 8.72 13.27
C THR A 497 16.07 9.65 12.52
N ARG A 498 16.21 10.90 12.97
CA ARG A 498 17.08 11.89 12.33
C ARG A 498 18.56 11.55 12.44
N LEU A 499 18.99 11.03 13.60
CA LEU A 499 20.36 10.55 13.79
C LEU A 499 20.67 9.35 12.87
N LEU A 500 19.76 8.38 12.78
CA LEU A 500 19.89 7.27 11.86
C LEU A 500 19.92 7.72 10.40
N ALA A 501 19.06 8.65 10.01
CA ALA A 501 19.05 9.20 8.65
C ALA A 501 20.39 9.90 8.32
N HIS A 502 20.98 10.60 9.29
CA HIS A 502 22.29 11.24 9.16
C HIS A 502 23.41 10.19 8.99
N ILE A 503 23.41 9.12 9.81
CA ILE A 503 24.38 8.04 9.70
C ILE A 503 24.25 7.34 8.33
N VAL A 504 23.03 6.99 7.91
CA VAL A 504 22.76 6.36 6.61
C VAL A 504 23.25 7.22 5.46
N LYS A 505 22.97 8.52 5.50
CA LYS A 505 23.44 9.49 4.51
C LYS A 505 24.96 9.57 4.43
N ASN A 506 25.63 9.66 5.59
CA ASN A 506 27.10 9.74 5.67
C ASN A 506 27.77 8.44 5.18
N ASN A 507 27.05 7.31 5.18
CA ASN A 507 27.48 6.06 4.57
C ASN A 507 27.13 5.96 3.07
N GLY A 508 26.78 7.07 2.41
CA GLY A 508 26.67 7.17 0.96
C GLY A 508 25.30 6.86 0.38
N TYR A 509 24.28 6.55 1.18
CA TYR A 509 22.93 6.27 0.69
C TYR A 509 22.10 7.55 0.48
N LYS A 510 21.26 7.55 -0.55
CA LYS A 510 20.17 8.53 -0.70
C LYS A 510 19.03 8.14 0.24
N VAL A 511 19.02 8.78 1.42
CA VAL A 511 18.05 8.48 2.48
C VAL A 511 16.75 9.22 2.27
N GLY A 512 15.64 8.52 2.45
CA GLY A 512 14.32 9.10 2.66
C GLY A 512 13.87 8.84 4.10
N PHE A 513 13.34 9.84 4.81
CA PHE A 513 12.89 9.65 6.17
C PHE A 513 11.65 10.48 6.51
N THR A 514 10.88 9.98 7.48
CA THR A 514 9.66 10.61 7.99
C THR A 514 9.78 10.89 9.48
N THR A 515 9.28 12.04 9.90
CA THR A 515 9.27 12.46 11.31
C THR A 515 7.97 13.18 11.66
N SER A 516 7.80 13.51 12.94
CA SER A 516 6.68 14.31 13.43
C SER A 516 6.67 15.76 12.91
N ASP A 517 7.72 16.22 12.25
CA ASP A 517 7.80 17.57 11.68
C ASP A 517 7.82 17.60 10.14
N GLY A 518 8.04 16.45 9.48
CA GLY A 518 8.01 16.43 8.01
C GLY A 518 8.43 15.12 7.35
N ILE A 519 8.32 15.12 6.02
CA ILE A 519 8.89 14.14 5.10
C ILE A 519 10.15 14.72 4.49
N TYR A 520 11.23 13.94 4.46
CA TYR A 520 12.50 14.37 3.95
C TYR A 520 13.10 13.39 2.95
N ILE A 521 13.68 13.92 1.88
CA ILE A 521 14.56 13.18 0.96
C ILE A 521 15.93 13.84 1.04
N GLN A 522 16.91 13.11 1.50
CA GLN A 522 18.21 13.64 1.88
C GLN A 522 18.03 14.74 2.96
N ASN A 523 18.42 15.99 2.66
CA ASN A 523 18.25 17.13 3.57
C ASN A 523 17.06 18.02 3.19
N HIS A 524 16.33 17.69 2.11
CA HIS A 524 15.23 18.52 1.64
C HIS A 524 13.92 18.10 2.29
N MET A 525 13.25 19.05 2.94
CA MET A 525 11.88 18.85 3.43
C MET A 525 10.92 18.88 2.25
N MET A 526 10.22 17.78 2.03
CA MET A 526 9.25 17.64 0.93
C MET A 526 7.86 18.06 1.40
N GLU A 527 7.49 17.73 2.65
CA GLU A 527 6.21 18.06 3.25
C GLU A 527 6.40 18.36 4.74
N LYS A 528 5.77 19.42 5.24
CA LYS A 528 5.80 19.84 6.63
C LYS A 528 4.57 19.29 7.37
N GLY A 529 4.75 18.81 8.59
CA GLY A 529 3.69 18.36 9.48
C GLY A 529 3.97 17.01 10.13
N ASP A 530 3.01 16.50 10.91
CA ASP A 530 3.13 15.17 11.52
C ASP A 530 2.99 14.08 10.45
N ASN A 531 4.14 13.57 10.04
CA ASN A 531 4.30 12.60 8.97
C ASN A 531 4.75 11.21 9.47
N THR A 532 4.26 10.81 10.64
CA THR A 532 4.58 9.53 11.28
C THR A 532 3.61 8.39 10.94
N GLY A 533 2.77 8.60 9.93
CA GLY A 533 1.73 7.66 9.50
C GLY A 533 2.09 6.84 8.26
N PRO A 534 1.21 5.89 7.87
CA PRO A 534 1.44 4.99 6.73
C PRO A 534 1.52 5.71 5.38
N VAL A 535 0.77 6.80 5.18
CA VAL A 535 0.79 7.57 3.93
C VAL A 535 2.17 8.18 3.69
N SER A 536 2.78 8.73 4.75
CA SER A 536 4.12 9.32 4.66
C SER A 536 5.21 8.26 4.43
N ALA A 537 5.06 7.07 5.04
CA ALA A 537 5.93 5.94 4.75
C ALA A 537 5.83 5.52 3.27
N GLU A 538 4.60 5.41 2.73
CA GLU A 538 4.40 5.12 1.31
C GLU A 538 4.98 6.21 0.41
N TYR A 539 4.92 7.49 0.81
CA TYR A 539 5.54 8.58 0.04
C TYR A 539 7.03 8.29 -0.20
N ILE A 540 7.77 7.97 0.87
CA ILE A 540 9.19 7.60 0.77
C ILE A 540 9.40 6.37 -0.11
N LEU A 541 8.58 5.32 0.06
CA LEU A 541 8.71 4.07 -0.70
C LEU A 541 8.34 4.20 -2.18
N LYS A 542 7.56 5.23 -2.54
CA LYS A 542 7.22 5.56 -3.93
C LYS A 542 8.28 6.40 -4.64
N ASP A 543 9.17 7.05 -3.89
CA ASP A 543 10.17 7.92 -4.50
C ASP A 543 11.28 7.11 -5.20
N PRO A 544 11.50 7.30 -6.52
CA PRO A 544 12.47 6.51 -7.28
C PRO A 544 13.94 6.84 -6.98
N THR A 545 14.21 7.87 -6.19
CA THR A 545 15.58 8.27 -5.85
C THR A 545 16.05 7.73 -4.50
N VAL A 546 15.13 7.27 -3.66
CA VAL A 546 15.43 6.78 -2.33
C VAL A 546 16.06 5.39 -2.37
N GLU A 547 17.23 5.25 -1.74
CA GLU A 547 17.98 4.00 -1.62
C GLU A 547 17.85 3.36 -0.24
N PHE A 548 17.47 4.12 0.78
CA PHE A 548 17.31 3.68 2.15
C PHE A 548 16.20 4.49 2.85
N ALA A 549 15.29 3.82 3.55
CA ALA A 549 14.19 4.46 4.27
C ALA A 549 14.39 4.38 5.80
N VAL A 550 14.21 5.51 6.50
CA VAL A 550 14.22 5.60 7.96
C VAL A 550 12.88 6.20 8.40
N LEU A 551 12.00 5.40 9.00
CA LEU A 551 10.58 5.73 9.16
C LEU A 551 10.20 5.86 10.63
N GLU A 552 9.90 7.08 11.08
CA GLU A 552 9.24 7.28 12.38
C GLU A 552 7.80 6.76 12.30
N THR A 553 7.40 5.94 13.26
CA THR A 553 6.09 5.30 13.29
C THR A 553 5.40 5.56 14.64
N ALA A 554 4.42 6.44 14.63
CA ALA A 554 3.67 6.80 15.83
C ALA A 554 2.43 5.93 16.04
N ARG A 555 2.01 5.82 17.30
CA ARG A 555 0.79 5.11 17.74
C ARG A 555 -0.44 5.46 16.90
N GLY A 556 -0.69 6.75 16.68
CA GLY A 556 -1.87 7.22 15.97
C GLY A 556 -1.96 6.71 14.53
N GLY A 557 -0.82 6.63 13.83
CA GLY A 557 -0.73 6.07 12.48
C GLY A 557 -1.08 4.58 12.45
N ILE A 558 -0.49 3.79 13.37
CA ILE A 558 -0.73 2.34 13.49
C ILE A 558 -2.21 2.05 13.73
N LEU A 559 -2.85 2.80 14.64
CA LEU A 559 -4.26 2.60 14.99
C LEU A 559 -5.22 2.99 13.87
N ARG A 560 -4.88 4.02 13.07
CA ARG A 560 -5.76 4.53 12.00
C ARG A 560 -5.74 3.69 10.73
N ALA A 561 -4.59 3.18 10.34
CA ALA A 561 -4.46 2.52 9.04
C ALA A 561 -3.43 1.38 8.98
N GLY A 562 -2.77 1.05 10.10
CA GLY A 562 -1.65 0.10 10.13
C GLY A 562 -0.33 0.71 9.69
N LEU A 563 0.62 -0.13 9.26
CA LEU A 563 1.94 0.31 8.78
C LEU A 563 1.91 0.55 7.27
N GLY A 564 2.62 1.57 6.78
CA GLY A 564 2.76 1.88 5.36
C GLY A 564 3.77 0.98 4.60
N PHE A 565 4.27 -0.06 5.25
CA PHE A 565 5.19 -1.04 4.68
C PHE A 565 4.81 -2.45 5.13
N SER A 566 5.15 -3.43 4.30
CA SER A 566 4.80 -4.82 4.60
C SER A 566 5.74 -5.50 5.58
N ARG A 567 7.02 -5.15 5.53
CA ARG A 567 8.12 -5.62 6.39
C ARG A 567 9.22 -4.57 6.44
N CYS A 568 9.98 -4.58 7.54
CA CYS A 568 11.22 -3.79 7.69
C CYS A 568 12.41 -4.71 8.00
N ASP A 569 13.60 -4.16 7.83
CA ASP A 569 14.85 -4.85 8.10
C ASP A 569 15.26 -4.72 9.56
N ILE A 570 15.10 -3.52 10.09
CA ILE A 570 15.38 -3.20 11.50
C ILE A 570 14.19 -2.41 12.07
N ALA A 571 13.83 -2.68 13.30
CA ALA A 571 12.91 -1.82 14.02
C ALA A 571 13.43 -1.53 15.43
N VAL A 572 13.20 -0.29 15.87
CA VAL A 572 13.64 0.22 17.17
C VAL A 572 12.42 0.58 18.01
N ILE A 573 12.37 0.10 19.25
CA ILE A 573 11.49 0.66 20.30
C ILE A 573 12.39 1.38 21.30
N THR A 574 12.26 2.70 21.37
CA THR A 574 13.07 3.52 22.30
C THR A 574 12.67 3.32 23.75
N ASN A 575 11.36 3.34 24.02
CA ASN A 575 10.74 3.12 25.34
C ASN A 575 9.23 2.99 25.22
N ILE A 576 8.58 2.46 26.27
CA ILE A 576 7.12 2.35 26.42
C ILE A 576 6.75 2.94 27.77
N GLN A 577 6.30 4.16 27.76
CA GLN A 577 6.00 4.94 28.96
C GLN A 577 4.58 5.51 28.87
N GLU A 578 4.03 5.98 29.97
CA GLU A 578 2.69 6.56 30.02
C GLU A 578 2.59 7.80 29.12
N ASP A 579 1.81 7.67 28.07
CA ASP A 579 1.53 8.75 27.12
C ASP A 579 0.28 8.45 26.32
N HIS A 580 -0.63 9.40 26.20
CA HIS A 580 -1.90 9.24 25.50
C HIS A 580 -2.76 8.06 26.00
N LEU A 581 -2.66 7.66 27.26
CA LEU A 581 -3.56 6.67 27.85
C LEU A 581 -4.97 7.25 28.01
N GLY A 582 -5.99 6.39 27.92
CA GLY A 582 -7.41 6.78 27.93
C GLY A 582 -7.98 7.14 26.56
N LEU A 583 -7.19 7.03 25.47
CA LEU A 583 -7.61 7.39 24.11
C LEU A 583 -7.63 6.17 23.18
N ASN A 584 -8.72 6.01 22.42
CA ASN A 584 -8.89 4.94 21.43
C ASN A 584 -8.74 3.53 22.02
N ASP A 585 -9.31 3.27 23.18
CA ASP A 585 -9.27 2.00 23.94
C ASP A 585 -7.83 1.58 24.36
N ILE A 586 -6.90 2.52 24.43
CA ILE A 586 -5.54 2.32 24.91
C ILE A 586 -5.44 2.95 26.31
N ASP A 587 -5.67 2.16 27.34
CA ASP A 587 -5.78 2.67 28.69
C ASP A 587 -4.65 2.19 29.62
N THR A 588 -3.93 1.17 29.19
CA THR A 588 -2.84 0.57 29.94
C THR A 588 -1.53 0.60 29.14
N LEU A 589 -0.43 0.46 29.85
CA LEU A 589 0.89 0.31 29.20
C LEU A 589 0.97 -0.98 28.36
N GLU A 590 0.26 -2.05 28.75
CA GLU A 590 0.12 -3.28 27.96
C GLU A 590 -0.57 -3.02 26.62
N ASP A 591 -1.64 -2.24 26.62
CA ASP A 591 -2.31 -1.85 25.36
C ASP A 591 -1.36 -1.05 24.45
N LEU A 592 -0.63 -0.09 25.04
CA LEU A 592 0.34 0.72 24.32
C LEU A 592 1.49 -0.15 23.79
N ALA A 593 2.00 -1.08 24.61
CA ALA A 593 3.03 -2.05 24.22
C ALA A 593 2.56 -2.92 23.03
N ARG A 594 1.30 -3.39 23.08
CA ARG A 594 0.70 -4.15 21.99
C ARG A 594 0.67 -3.34 20.68
N VAL A 595 0.28 -2.06 20.72
CA VAL A 595 0.28 -1.20 19.52
C VAL A 595 1.70 -1.04 18.97
N LYS A 596 2.66 -0.67 19.82
CA LYS A 596 4.05 -0.46 19.40
C LYS A 596 4.73 -1.75 18.94
N SER A 597 4.38 -2.91 19.52
CA SER A 597 4.90 -4.23 19.12
C SER A 597 4.57 -4.58 17.66
N THR A 598 3.53 -3.97 17.06
CA THR A 598 3.19 -4.16 15.65
C THR A 598 4.40 -3.84 14.75
N VAL A 599 5.19 -2.83 15.09
CA VAL A 599 6.35 -2.41 14.31
C VAL A 599 7.45 -3.48 14.34
N VAL A 600 7.84 -3.96 15.52
CA VAL A 600 8.89 -4.99 15.65
C VAL A 600 8.42 -6.37 15.20
N LYS A 601 7.13 -6.66 15.28
CA LYS A 601 6.53 -7.89 14.72
C LYS A 601 6.48 -7.89 13.18
N SER A 602 6.67 -6.74 12.53
CA SER A 602 6.75 -6.63 11.08
C SER A 602 8.17 -6.82 10.53
N ILE A 603 9.15 -7.10 11.37
CA ILE A 603 10.53 -7.34 10.95
C ILE A 603 10.62 -8.65 10.17
N LYS A 604 11.43 -8.67 9.10
CA LYS A 604 11.75 -9.90 8.37
C LYS A 604 12.51 -10.88 9.29
N LYS A 605 12.43 -12.19 9.00
CA LYS A 605 12.96 -13.24 9.88
C LYS A 605 14.44 -13.08 10.23
N ASP A 606 15.26 -12.62 9.30
CA ASP A 606 16.71 -12.36 9.44
C ASP A 606 17.03 -10.92 9.88
N GLY A 607 16.02 -10.08 10.10
CA GLY A 607 16.18 -8.70 10.57
C GLY A 607 16.36 -8.58 12.07
N TRP A 608 16.41 -7.35 12.58
CA TRP A 608 16.75 -7.05 13.97
C TRP A 608 15.72 -6.17 14.67
N ALA A 609 15.27 -6.60 15.85
CA ALA A 609 14.56 -5.77 16.80
C ALA A 609 15.55 -5.18 17.80
N ILE A 610 15.54 -3.86 17.96
CA ILE A 610 16.40 -3.12 18.89
C ILE A 610 15.53 -2.55 19.99
N LEU A 611 15.77 -2.99 21.21
CA LEU A 611 14.90 -2.78 22.35
C LEU A 611 15.68 -2.22 23.54
N ASN A 612 14.98 -1.43 24.38
CA ASN A 612 15.53 -0.89 25.61
C ASN A 612 15.50 -1.96 26.72
N ALA A 613 16.66 -2.28 27.28
CA ALA A 613 16.79 -3.27 28.36
C ALA A 613 16.30 -2.76 29.73
N GLU A 614 16.13 -1.46 29.89
CA GLU A 614 15.61 -0.81 31.10
C GLU A 614 14.07 -0.74 31.13
N ASP A 615 13.43 -1.07 30.00
CA ASP A 615 11.99 -1.00 29.83
C ASP A 615 11.40 -2.42 29.89
N GLU A 616 10.58 -2.73 30.90
CA GLU A 616 10.01 -4.05 31.12
C GLU A 616 9.09 -4.53 29.98
N TYR A 617 8.38 -3.60 29.31
CA TYR A 617 7.52 -3.93 28.18
C TYR A 617 8.35 -4.26 26.92
N CYS A 618 9.46 -3.57 26.72
CA CYS A 618 10.42 -3.92 25.69
C CYS A 618 11.00 -5.31 25.91
N VAL A 619 11.37 -5.64 27.14
CA VAL A 619 11.87 -6.98 27.51
C VAL A 619 10.80 -8.05 27.31
N LYS A 620 9.55 -7.77 27.67
CA LYS A 620 8.42 -8.70 27.48
C LYS A 620 8.14 -8.94 25.99
N ILE A 621 8.11 -7.89 25.16
CA ILE A 621 7.90 -7.99 23.72
C ILE A 621 8.99 -8.87 23.07
N ALA A 622 10.23 -8.80 23.52
CA ALA A 622 11.33 -9.59 22.97
C ALA A 622 11.04 -11.10 22.93
N SER A 623 10.33 -11.62 23.94
CA SER A 623 9.97 -13.04 24.03
C SER A 623 8.93 -13.50 22.98
N GLU A 624 8.24 -12.55 22.33
CA GLU A 624 7.20 -12.81 21.34
C GLU A 624 7.70 -12.72 19.90
N LEU A 625 8.97 -12.31 19.71
CA LEU A 625 9.52 -12.05 18.39
C LEU A 625 10.18 -13.28 17.77
N SER A 626 10.03 -13.42 16.45
CA SER A 626 10.65 -14.48 15.65
C SER A 626 11.90 -14.03 14.90
N CYS A 627 12.25 -12.74 14.95
CA CYS A 627 13.45 -12.15 14.37
C CYS A 627 14.60 -12.12 15.38
N ASN A 628 15.77 -11.62 14.95
CA ASN A 628 16.88 -11.37 15.88
C ASN A 628 16.55 -10.21 16.82
N VAL A 629 17.02 -10.29 18.07
CA VAL A 629 16.81 -9.26 19.07
C VAL A 629 18.14 -8.78 19.61
N ALA A 630 18.30 -7.47 19.74
CA ALA A 630 19.43 -6.82 20.40
C ALA A 630 18.91 -5.73 21.37
N PHE A 631 19.66 -5.51 22.44
CA PHE A 631 19.25 -4.56 23.49
C PHE A 631 20.28 -3.45 23.65
N PHE A 632 19.79 -2.27 24.05
CA PHE A 632 20.64 -1.18 24.54
C PHE A 632 20.26 -0.80 25.97
N SER A 633 21.23 -0.24 26.72
CA SER A 633 21.05 0.22 28.11
C SER A 633 22.01 1.35 28.44
N LEU A 634 21.53 2.30 29.23
CA LEU A 634 22.38 3.30 29.90
C LEU A 634 23.19 2.70 31.06
N ASP A 635 22.71 1.63 31.65
CA ASP A 635 23.35 0.91 32.75
C ASP A 635 24.13 -0.30 32.22
N GLU A 636 25.47 -0.24 32.30
CA GLU A 636 26.34 -1.38 31.95
C GLU A 636 26.19 -2.58 32.88
N ASP A 637 25.67 -2.36 34.08
CA ASP A 637 25.44 -3.38 35.10
C ASP A 637 24.07 -4.02 35.02
N ASN A 638 23.20 -3.61 34.08
CA ASN A 638 21.89 -4.16 33.87
C ASN A 638 21.95 -5.71 33.79
N PRO A 639 21.16 -6.45 34.59
CA PRO A 639 21.22 -7.92 34.67
C PRO A 639 20.97 -8.62 33.33
N LEU A 640 20.05 -8.08 32.51
CA LEU A 640 19.75 -8.60 31.17
C LEU A 640 20.94 -8.43 30.24
N ILE A 641 21.55 -7.25 30.21
CA ILE A 641 22.75 -6.95 29.43
C ILE A 641 23.89 -7.91 29.78
N LYS A 642 24.18 -8.10 31.09
CA LYS A 642 25.19 -9.06 31.56
C LYS A 642 24.93 -10.49 31.12
N LYS A 643 23.65 -10.92 31.17
CA LYS A 643 23.20 -12.24 30.70
C LYS A 643 23.46 -12.39 29.20
N LEU A 644 23.01 -11.42 28.40
CA LEU A 644 23.11 -11.45 26.94
C LEU A 644 24.58 -11.42 26.47
N CYS A 645 25.44 -10.65 27.14
CA CYS A 645 26.91 -10.68 26.89
C CYS A 645 27.48 -12.08 27.15
N LYS A 646 27.11 -12.75 28.25
CA LYS A 646 27.55 -14.13 28.53
C LYS A 646 27.07 -15.13 27.46
N GLU A 647 25.90 -14.88 26.85
CA GLU A 647 25.34 -15.67 25.76
C GLU A 647 25.97 -15.33 24.38
N GLY A 648 26.92 -14.41 24.32
CA GLY A 648 27.56 -13.96 23.10
C GLY A 648 26.67 -13.10 22.18
N LYS A 649 25.59 -12.54 22.71
CA LYS A 649 24.68 -11.64 21.99
C LYS A 649 25.27 -10.23 21.87
N THR A 650 24.87 -9.50 20.81
CA THR A 650 25.30 -8.11 20.60
C THR A 650 24.37 -7.15 21.35
N VAL A 651 24.94 -6.23 22.09
CA VAL A 651 24.26 -5.17 22.85
C VAL A 651 25.00 -3.84 22.73
N ALA A 652 24.30 -2.73 22.99
CA ALA A 652 24.94 -1.41 23.13
C ALA A 652 24.76 -0.89 24.55
N VAL A 653 25.82 -0.34 25.13
CA VAL A 653 25.79 0.19 26.50
C VAL A 653 26.54 1.51 26.61
N TYR A 654 26.14 2.31 27.59
CA TYR A 654 26.94 3.45 28.07
C TYR A 654 27.88 2.97 29.15
N GLU A 655 29.18 2.86 28.82
CA GLU A 655 30.21 2.32 29.71
C GLU A 655 31.35 3.29 29.87
N ASN A 656 31.65 3.70 31.11
CA ASN A 656 32.79 4.59 31.42
C ASN A 656 32.87 5.82 30.51
N GLY A 657 31.73 6.44 30.20
CA GLY A 657 31.66 7.66 29.37
C GLY A 657 31.67 7.38 27.86
N PHE A 658 31.66 6.10 27.44
CA PHE A 658 31.66 5.70 26.02
C PHE A 658 30.35 5.06 25.58
N ILE A 659 29.98 5.31 24.33
CA ILE A 659 29.03 4.54 23.58
C ILE A 659 29.76 3.25 23.14
N THR A 660 29.38 2.12 23.69
CA THR A 660 30.10 0.85 23.54
C THR A 660 29.19 -0.24 23.00
N ILE A 661 29.62 -0.94 21.94
CA ILE A 661 29.02 -2.19 21.45
C ILE A 661 29.76 -3.35 22.14
N LYS A 662 28.99 -4.28 22.72
CA LYS A 662 29.52 -5.51 23.33
C LYS A 662 28.96 -6.73 22.62
N LYS A 663 29.81 -7.77 22.46
CA LYS A 663 29.44 -9.10 21.96
C LYS A 663 30.27 -10.15 22.65
N GLY A 664 29.69 -10.84 23.61
CA GLY A 664 30.47 -11.69 24.51
C GLY A 664 31.52 -10.90 25.27
N GLU A 665 32.76 -11.36 25.24
CA GLU A 665 33.91 -10.67 25.86
C GLU A 665 34.47 -9.51 24.99
N TRP A 666 34.04 -9.43 23.73
CA TRP A 666 34.45 -8.38 22.82
C TRP A 666 33.71 -7.10 23.09
N LYS A 667 34.44 -5.97 23.10
CA LYS A 667 33.88 -4.64 23.19
C LYS A 667 34.53 -3.67 22.21
N ILE A 668 33.69 -2.84 21.59
CA ILE A 668 34.10 -1.78 20.68
C ILE A 668 33.60 -0.47 21.28
N ARG A 669 34.49 0.38 21.69
CA ARG A 669 34.19 1.77 22.11
C ARG A 669 34.02 2.58 20.83
N VAL A 670 32.78 2.87 20.47
CA VAL A 670 32.44 3.57 19.22
C VAL A 670 32.83 5.04 19.34
N GLU A 671 32.40 5.73 20.43
CA GLU A 671 32.71 7.14 20.64
C GLU A 671 32.53 7.51 22.12
N ARG A 672 33.20 8.56 22.55
CA ARG A 672 32.97 9.20 23.88
C ARG A 672 31.66 9.98 23.80
N ALA A 673 30.81 9.86 24.80
CA ALA A 673 29.55 10.61 24.84
C ALA A 673 29.79 12.13 24.82
N THR A 674 30.89 12.60 25.45
CA THR A 674 31.27 14.02 25.45
C THR A 674 31.65 14.57 24.08
N HIS A 675 32.01 13.72 23.12
CA HIS A 675 32.32 14.10 21.73
C HIS A 675 31.13 14.03 20.82
N VAL A 676 29.99 13.51 21.29
CA VAL A 676 28.73 13.46 20.56
C VAL A 676 27.92 14.70 20.90
N PRO A 677 27.82 15.71 20.02
CA PRO A 677 27.16 16.98 20.33
C PRO A 677 25.73 16.82 20.85
N LEU A 678 25.00 15.84 20.30
CA LEU A 678 23.62 15.49 20.69
C LEU A 678 23.48 15.16 22.19
N THR A 679 24.54 14.72 22.86
CA THR A 679 24.49 14.37 24.28
C THR A 679 24.74 15.56 25.21
N PHE A 680 24.99 16.76 24.68
CA PHE A 680 25.28 17.98 25.42
C PHE A 680 26.43 17.76 26.43
N GLY A 681 27.54 17.23 25.93
CA GLY A 681 28.72 16.92 26.74
C GLY A 681 28.53 15.73 27.70
N GLY A 682 27.64 14.80 27.35
CA GLY A 682 27.31 13.64 28.17
C GLY A 682 26.29 13.89 29.29
N LYS A 683 25.71 15.10 29.34
CA LYS A 683 24.78 15.52 30.40
C LYS A 683 23.34 15.11 30.17
N ALA A 684 22.89 14.91 28.90
CA ALA A 684 21.54 14.51 28.54
C ALA A 684 21.46 12.97 28.38
N LYS A 685 21.20 12.25 29.46
CA LYS A 685 21.20 10.77 29.45
C LYS A 685 20.17 10.20 28.50
N PHE A 686 18.97 10.77 28.42
CA PHE A 686 17.96 10.31 27.47
C PHE A 686 18.40 10.48 26.01
N MET A 687 19.26 11.45 25.69
CA MET A 687 19.89 11.57 24.37
C MET A 687 20.97 10.50 24.16
N ILE A 688 21.70 10.11 25.21
CA ILE A 688 22.64 8.98 25.15
C ILE A 688 21.89 7.69 24.83
N ALA A 689 20.71 7.46 25.41
CA ALA A 689 19.87 6.31 25.08
C ALA A 689 19.47 6.28 23.58
N ASN A 690 19.09 7.43 23.02
CA ASN A 690 18.80 7.56 21.58
C ASN A 690 20.06 7.28 20.72
N VAL A 691 21.23 7.76 21.15
CA VAL A 691 22.51 7.48 20.47
C VAL A 691 22.87 6.00 20.52
N LEU A 692 22.67 5.32 21.66
CA LEU A 692 22.88 3.87 21.79
C LEU A 692 22.00 3.08 20.84
N ALA A 693 20.71 3.41 20.78
CA ALA A 693 19.75 2.77 19.87
C ALA A 693 20.14 2.95 18.41
N ALA A 694 20.48 4.17 17.99
CA ALA A 694 20.91 4.47 16.63
C ALA A 694 22.26 3.81 16.28
N THR A 695 23.21 3.81 17.21
CA THR A 695 24.51 3.16 17.03
C THR A 695 24.36 1.65 16.85
N LEU A 696 23.52 1.01 17.69
CA LEU A 696 23.27 -0.42 17.60
C LEU A 696 22.57 -0.79 16.29
N ALA A 697 21.59 0.01 15.85
CA ALA A 697 20.91 -0.18 14.57
C ALA A 697 21.90 -0.10 13.39
N SER A 698 22.74 0.91 13.40
CA SER A 698 23.75 1.15 12.37
C SER A 698 24.81 0.03 12.31
N TYR A 699 25.27 -0.41 13.48
CA TYR A 699 26.24 -1.51 13.59
C TYR A 699 25.65 -2.85 13.10
N LEU A 700 24.42 -3.16 13.49
CA LEU A 700 23.73 -4.39 13.07
C LEU A 700 23.33 -4.37 11.60
N TRP A 701 23.16 -3.19 11.01
CA TRP A 701 23.01 -3.07 9.56
C TRP A 701 24.32 -3.38 8.82
N GLY A 702 25.48 -3.21 9.46
CA GLY A 702 26.78 -3.49 8.89
C GLY A 702 27.62 -2.26 8.54
N PHE A 703 27.26 -1.07 9.02
CA PHE A 703 28.11 0.09 8.87
C PHE A 703 29.38 -0.04 9.73
N LYS A 704 30.48 0.52 9.26
CA LYS A 704 31.74 0.49 10.00
C LYS A 704 31.66 1.39 11.23
N THR A 705 32.29 0.98 12.30
CA THR A 705 32.29 1.72 13.57
C THR A 705 32.91 3.11 13.46
N GLU A 706 33.90 3.26 12.60
CA GLU A 706 34.58 4.53 12.31
C GLU A 706 33.61 5.52 11.63
N ASP A 707 32.82 5.04 10.65
CA ASP A 707 31.84 5.85 9.94
C ASP A 707 30.66 6.24 10.87
N ILE A 708 30.27 5.32 11.76
CA ILE A 708 29.28 5.60 12.81
C ILE A 708 29.81 6.68 13.76
N SER A 709 31.04 6.51 14.28
CA SER A 709 31.70 7.48 15.18
C SER A 709 31.76 8.88 14.57
N LEU A 710 32.23 8.98 13.32
CA LEU A 710 32.28 10.26 12.60
C LEU A 710 30.90 10.88 12.43
N SER A 711 29.89 10.06 12.13
CA SER A 711 28.51 10.53 11.99
C SER A 711 27.94 11.03 13.31
N LEU A 712 28.24 10.38 14.42
CA LEU A 712 27.86 10.83 15.76
C LEU A 712 28.48 12.18 16.12
N GLN A 713 29.78 12.41 15.79
CA GLN A 713 30.49 13.65 16.02
C GLN A 713 29.97 14.82 15.17
N THR A 714 29.51 14.54 13.95
CA THR A 714 29.04 15.55 12.99
C THR A 714 27.52 15.83 13.08
N PHE A 715 26.78 15.11 13.93
CA PHE A 715 25.37 15.37 14.18
C PHE A 715 25.21 16.46 15.25
N ILE A 716 25.13 17.70 14.81
CA ILE A 716 25.02 18.87 15.70
C ILE A 716 23.55 19.17 15.94
N PRO A 717 23.07 19.09 17.21
CA PRO A 717 21.69 19.44 17.52
C PRO A 717 21.46 20.95 17.27
N GLY A 718 20.28 21.24 16.72
CA GLY A 718 19.91 22.63 16.39
C GLY A 718 18.67 22.64 15.51
N VAL A 719 18.21 23.81 15.11
CA VAL A 719 16.97 24.03 14.37
C VAL A 719 16.89 23.20 13.08
N ALA A 720 18.01 23.05 12.38
CA ALA A 720 18.06 22.29 11.14
C ALA A 720 18.06 20.76 11.35
N GLN A 721 18.79 20.27 12.34
CA GLN A 721 19.00 18.84 12.58
C GLN A 721 17.94 18.24 13.51
N THR A 722 17.54 18.97 14.57
CA THR A 722 16.64 18.47 15.61
C THR A 722 15.65 19.57 16.05
N PRO A 723 14.77 20.05 15.14
CA PRO A 723 13.86 21.13 15.49
C PRO A 723 13.00 20.75 16.70
N GLY A 724 13.01 21.61 17.74
CA GLY A 724 12.28 21.41 18.99
C GLY A 724 12.76 20.25 19.86
N ARG A 725 13.99 19.85 19.72
CA ARG A 725 14.62 18.85 20.60
C ARG A 725 15.87 19.44 21.18
N MET A 726 15.72 20.07 22.37
CA MET A 726 16.79 20.78 23.11
C MET A 726 17.53 21.82 22.25
N ASN A 727 16.81 22.66 21.51
CA ASN A 727 17.44 23.73 20.74
C ASN A 727 17.86 24.84 21.68
N ILE A 728 19.19 24.97 21.95
CA ILE A 728 19.75 25.98 22.83
C ILE A 728 20.25 27.17 22.02
N PHE A 729 19.72 28.35 22.34
CA PHE A 729 20.13 29.65 21.80
C PHE A 729 20.94 30.39 22.87
N GLU A 730 22.14 30.82 22.49
CA GLU A 730 23.04 31.50 23.40
C GLU A 730 22.97 33.01 23.17
N PHE A 731 22.31 33.73 24.08
CA PHE A 731 22.36 35.17 24.21
C PHE A 731 23.57 35.54 25.11
N LYS A 732 24.04 36.77 25.05
CA LYS A 732 25.15 37.21 25.86
C LYS A 732 24.91 37.14 27.39
N ARG A 733 23.68 37.47 27.77
CA ARG A 733 23.31 37.59 29.18
C ARG A 733 22.66 36.31 29.73
N PHE A 734 22.06 35.47 28.89
CA PHE A 734 21.29 34.29 29.28
C PHE A 734 21.23 33.26 28.14
N LYS A 735 20.63 32.11 28.40
CA LYS A 735 20.39 31.09 27.39
C LYS A 735 18.91 30.73 27.30
N VAL A 736 18.44 30.39 26.11
CA VAL A 736 17.07 29.91 25.87
C VAL A 736 17.14 28.51 25.26
N MET A 737 16.44 27.57 25.86
CA MET A 737 16.25 26.22 25.33
C MET A 737 14.80 26.03 24.91
N ILE A 738 14.57 25.50 23.71
CA ILE A 738 13.26 25.08 23.22
C ILE A 738 13.22 23.56 23.10
N ASP A 739 12.24 22.93 23.74
CA ASP A 739 12.00 21.49 23.66
C ASP A 739 10.50 21.16 23.51
N PHE A 740 10.21 19.99 22.95
CA PHE A 740 8.84 19.49 22.72
C PHE A 740 8.31 18.63 23.87
N ALA A 741 9.03 18.48 24.99
CA ALA A 741 8.57 17.66 26.09
C ALA A 741 7.16 18.05 26.55
N HIS A 742 6.26 17.06 26.64
CA HIS A 742 4.83 17.26 26.89
C HIS A 742 4.19 16.14 27.71
N ASN A 743 4.99 15.28 28.30
CA ASN A 743 4.58 14.20 29.20
C ASN A 743 5.53 14.10 30.40
N PRO A 744 5.14 13.45 31.51
CA PRO A 744 5.95 13.39 32.73
C PRO A 744 7.38 12.88 32.50
N ASP A 745 7.57 11.84 31.68
CA ASP A 745 8.89 11.27 31.43
C ASP A 745 9.78 12.18 30.58
N GLY A 746 9.21 12.92 29.63
CA GLY A 746 9.89 13.98 28.91
C GLY A 746 10.36 15.08 29.86
N TYR A 747 9.51 15.49 30.80
CA TYR A 747 9.86 16.45 31.85
C TYR A 747 10.98 15.94 32.77
N LYS A 748 10.95 14.66 33.21
CA LYS A 748 12.02 14.04 34.00
C LYS A 748 13.36 14.06 33.27
N GLY A 749 13.36 13.78 31.94
CA GLY A 749 14.58 13.88 31.14
C GLY A 749 15.17 15.29 31.10
N ILE A 750 14.32 16.31 30.96
CA ILE A 750 14.72 17.72 31.01
C ILE A 750 15.16 18.10 32.42
N GLU A 751 14.48 17.64 33.47
CA GLU A 751 14.85 17.83 34.87
C GLU A 751 16.30 17.37 35.13
N GLU A 752 16.62 16.12 34.72
CA GLU A 752 17.97 15.58 34.89
C GLU A 752 19.04 16.41 34.17
N PHE A 753 18.75 16.86 32.94
CA PHE A 753 19.64 17.73 32.21
C PHE A 753 19.82 19.08 32.93
N LEU A 754 18.72 19.74 33.36
CA LEU A 754 18.75 21.02 34.02
C LEU A 754 19.47 21.00 35.39
N HIS A 755 19.50 19.87 36.11
CA HIS A 755 20.33 19.72 37.31
C HIS A 755 21.82 19.90 37.01
N SER A 756 22.26 19.57 35.79
CA SER A 756 23.63 19.73 35.34
C SER A 756 23.95 21.13 34.80
N VAL A 757 22.91 21.98 34.59
CA VAL A 757 23.05 23.33 34.07
C VAL A 757 23.31 24.31 35.23
N ASN A 758 24.42 24.99 35.15
CA ASN A 758 24.75 26.07 36.09
C ASN A 758 24.13 27.39 35.61
N ALA A 759 23.10 27.88 36.30
CA ALA A 759 22.38 29.11 35.96
C ALA A 759 21.99 29.85 37.23
N VAL A 760 22.00 31.18 37.17
CA VAL A 760 21.63 32.07 38.31
C VAL A 760 20.13 31.90 38.63
N ARG A 761 19.31 31.73 37.59
CA ARG A 761 17.85 31.51 37.68
C ARG A 761 17.40 30.63 36.54
N LYS A 762 16.58 29.62 36.82
CA LYS A 762 15.93 28.75 35.82
C LYS A 762 14.48 29.16 35.68
N ILE A 763 14.08 29.53 34.47
CA ILE A 763 12.72 29.98 34.13
C ILE A 763 12.12 28.94 33.20
N GLY A 764 10.93 28.42 33.55
CA GLY A 764 10.18 27.45 32.72
C GLY A 764 8.95 28.08 32.10
N ILE A 765 8.74 27.89 30.78
CA ILE A 765 7.50 28.21 30.09
C ILE A 765 6.84 26.85 29.78
N ILE A 766 5.69 26.59 30.43
CA ILE A 766 5.03 25.28 30.38
C ILE A 766 3.56 25.39 30.02
N ALA A 767 2.97 24.29 29.53
CA ALA A 767 1.54 24.13 29.32
C ALA A 767 1.10 22.70 29.68
N GLY A 768 -0.18 22.52 29.93
CA GLY A 768 -0.81 21.20 30.03
C GLY A 768 -1.47 20.82 28.70
N VAL A 769 -1.33 19.56 28.31
CA VAL A 769 -1.92 19.02 27.07
C VAL A 769 -3.31 18.45 27.37
N GLY A 770 -4.33 18.97 26.71
CA GLY A 770 -5.73 18.70 27.04
C GLY A 770 -6.20 17.25 26.87
N ASP A 771 -5.52 16.40 26.11
CA ASP A 771 -5.84 14.97 25.95
C ASP A 771 -5.03 14.06 26.90
N ARG A 772 -4.42 14.61 27.94
CA ARG A 772 -3.73 13.86 28.99
C ARG A 772 -4.66 13.63 30.19
N ARG A 773 -4.37 12.60 30.98
CA ARG A 773 -5.06 12.36 32.23
C ARG A 773 -4.74 13.49 33.22
N ASP A 774 -5.66 13.77 34.15
CA ASP A 774 -5.47 14.77 35.21
C ASP A 774 -4.18 14.53 35.97
N GLN A 775 -3.91 13.27 36.31
CA GLN A 775 -2.70 12.86 37.01
C GLN A 775 -1.43 13.26 36.25
N ASP A 776 -1.39 13.06 34.92
CA ASP A 776 -0.22 13.36 34.09
C ASP A 776 0.05 14.86 34.06
N ILE A 777 -1.03 15.68 33.99
CA ILE A 777 -0.92 17.14 34.00
C ILE A 777 -0.42 17.63 35.37
N ARG A 778 -0.92 17.09 36.48
CA ARG A 778 -0.45 17.41 37.82
C ARG A 778 1.02 17.03 38.01
N GLU A 779 1.41 15.82 37.57
CA GLU A 779 2.80 15.35 37.66
C GLU A 779 3.75 16.25 36.85
N CYS A 780 3.36 16.71 35.65
CA CYS A 780 4.12 17.73 34.92
C CYS A 780 4.30 19.03 35.74
N GLY A 781 3.25 19.49 36.43
CA GLY A 781 3.31 20.64 37.33
C GLY A 781 4.28 20.43 38.49
N GLN A 782 4.25 19.27 39.15
CA GLN A 782 5.19 18.90 40.23
C GLN A 782 6.65 18.88 39.75
N ILE A 783 6.93 18.26 38.59
CA ILE A 783 8.27 18.19 38.02
C ILE A 783 8.73 19.58 37.65
N ALA A 784 7.90 20.42 37.06
CA ALA A 784 8.21 21.80 36.71
C ALA A 784 8.61 22.64 37.98
N ALA A 785 7.90 22.47 39.08
CA ALA A 785 8.23 23.14 40.32
C ALA A 785 9.62 22.73 40.87
N ARG A 786 10.05 21.49 40.67
CA ARG A 786 11.42 21.06 41.05
C ARG A 786 12.48 21.62 40.10
N MET A 787 12.17 21.70 38.80
CA MET A 787 13.11 22.14 37.76
C MET A 787 13.42 23.65 37.82
N PHE A 788 12.39 24.48 38.04
CA PHE A 788 12.44 25.90 37.81
C PHE A 788 12.41 26.71 39.12
N ASP A 789 12.92 27.92 39.05
CA ASP A 789 12.81 28.93 40.10
C ASP A 789 11.63 29.87 39.84
N HIS A 790 11.21 29.97 38.59
CA HIS A 790 10.04 30.70 38.12
C HIS A 790 9.37 29.99 36.99
N ILE A 791 8.04 29.93 36.99
CA ILE A 791 7.24 29.25 35.98
C ILE A 791 6.26 30.23 35.31
N ILE A 792 6.29 30.26 33.96
CA ILE A 792 5.29 30.96 33.17
C ILE A 792 4.35 29.90 32.61
N ILE A 793 3.08 29.92 33.04
CA ILE A 793 2.07 28.98 32.58
C ILE A 793 1.39 29.60 31.34
N ARG A 794 1.49 28.93 30.21
CA ARG A 794 0.80 29.28 28.98
C ARG A 794 -0.34 28.30 28.66
N GLN A 795 -1.16 28.65 27.70
CA GLN A 795 -2.22 27.79 27.20
C GLN A 795 -1.79 27.07 25.95
N GLU A 796 -2.26 25.84 25.79
CA GLU A 796 -2.15 25.11 24.55
C GLU A 796 -3.19 25.61 23.54
N LYS A 797 -2.82 25.64 22.26
CA LYS A 797 -3.71 26.09 21.17
C LYS A 797 -4.93 25.20 20.98
N ASN A 798 -4.81 23.90 21.27
CA ASN A 798 -5.89 22.92 21.13
C ASN A 798 -6.18 22.23 22.48
N LEU A 799 -7.23 22.65 23.13
CA LEU A 799 -7.64 22.18 24.46
C LEU A 799 -8.30 20.78 24.43
N ARG A 800 -8.60 20.23 23.26
CA ARG A 800 -9.11 18.87 23.05
C ARG A 800 -10.30 18.51 23.93
N GLY A 801 -11.21 19.46 24.14
CA GLY A 801 -12.47 19.29 24.86
C GLY A 801 -12.46 19.71 26.34
N ARG A 802 -11.32 20.14 26.87
CA ARG A 802 -11.21 20.74 28.20
C ARG A 802 -11.30 22.27 28.12
N THR A 803 -11.50 22.91 29.29
CA THR A 803 -11.39 24.36 29.42
C THR A 803 -9.95 24.76 29.78
N GLU A 804 -9.60 26.01 29.47
CA GLU A 804 -8.30 26.60 29.83
C GLU A 804 -8.09 26.61 31.35
N GLU A 805 -9.13 27.00 32.08
CA GLU A 805 -9.13 27.08 33.53
C GLU A 805 -8.89 25.70 34.18
N GLU A 806 -9.54 24.65 33.66
CA GLU A 806 -9.37 23.28 34.14
C GLU A 806 -7.89 22.83 34.03
N ILE A 807 -7.24 23.06 32.87
CA ILE A 807 -5.85 22.63 32.64
C ILE A 807 -4.89 23.44 33.54
N ILE A 808 -5.08 24.76 33.65
CA ILE A 808 -4.26 25.64 34.51
C ILE A 808 -4.37 25.20 35.95
N ASN A 809 -5.59 24.92 36.44
CA ASN A 809 -5.80 24.50 37.82
C ASN A 809 -5.08 23.18 38.12
N LEU A 810 -5.13 22.21 37.21
CA LEU A 810 -4.37 20.93 37.37
C LEU A 810 -2.86 21.14 37.45
N ILE A 811 -2.30 22.07 36.63
CA ILE A 811 -0.88 22.42 36.73
C ILE A 811 -0.56 23.08 38.10
N LEU A 812 -1.42 24.00 38.54
CA LEU A 812 -1.26 24.69 39.81
C LEU A 812 -1.38 23.76 41.02
N GLU A 813 -2.31 22.80 40.97
CA GLU A 813 -2.39 21.71 41.95
C GLU A 813 -1.07 20.95 42.03
N GLY A 814 -0.53 20.54 40.88
CA GLY A 814 0.76 19.86 40.83
C GLY A 814 1.91 20.70 41.35
N ILE A 815 1.99 22.00 41.03
CA ILE A 815 2.97 22.92 41.57
C ILE A 815 2.84 23.06 43.10
N ALA A 816 1.62 23.11 43.62
CA ALA A 816 1.36 23.24 45.06
C ALA A 816 1.71 21.94 45.83
N GLU A 817 1.63 20.78 45.21
CA GLU A 817 2.02 19.47 45.77
C GLU A 817 3.55 19.26 45.83
N ALA A 818 4.35 20.10 45.18
CA ALA A 818 5.80 19.98 45.18
C ALA A 818 6.39 20.52 46.48
N ASP A 819 7.48 19.89 46.97
CA ASP A 819 8.20 20.32 48.18
C ASP A 819 8.90 21.69 48.02
N LYS A 820 9.19 22.09 46.78
CA LYS A 820 9.87 23.36 46.48
C LYS A 820 8.83 24.45 46.18
N LYS A 821 8.92 25.59 46.96
CA LYS A 821 8.15 26.81 46.62
C LYS A 821 8.73 27.48 45.39
N VAL A 822 7.94 27.62 44.34
CA VAL A 822 8.31 28.30 43.12
C VAL A 822 7.37 29.47 42.86
N THR A 823 7.88 30.56 42.26
CA THR A 823 7.04 31.66 41.79
C THR A 823 6.47 31.35 40.44
N TYR A 824 5.23 31.77 40.19
CA TYR A 824 4.63 31.57 38.87
C TYR A 824 3.81 32.78 38.42
N GLU A 825 3.61 32.86 37.11
CA GLU A 825 2.67 33.80 36.46
C GLU A 825 1.97 33.07 35.30
N ILE A 826 0.81 33.61 34.88
CA ILE A 826 0.01 33.06 33.81
C ILE A 826 0.02 34.03 32.64
N ILE A 827 0.61 33.63 31.53
CA ILE A 827 0.62 34.35 30.26
C ILE A 827 0.06 33.42 29.17
N PRO A 828 -1.22 33.54 28.82
CA PRO A 828 -1.90 32.53 28.00
C PRO A 828 -1.27 32.28 26.63
N LYS A 829 -0.80 33.32 25.96
CA LYS A 829 -0.23 33.19 24.62
C LYS A 829 1.25 32.83 24.67
N GLU A 830 1.64 31.71 24.05
CA GLU A 830 3.03 31.23 23.97
C GLU A 830 3.98 32.30 23.48
N THR A 831 3.60 33.02 22.42
CA THR A 831 4.45 34.11 21.85
C THR A 831 4.72 35.25 22.82
N GLU A 832 3.72 35.59 23.63
CA GLU A 832 3.83 36.63 24.66
C GLU A 832 4.66 36.11 25.87
N ALA A 833 4.44 34.85 26.26
CA ALA A 833 5.19 34.21 27.33
C ALA A 833 6.70 34.12 27.03
N ILE A 834 7.06 33.71 25.80
CA ILE A 834 8.46 33.64 25.37
C ILE A 834 9.09 35.05 25.35
N LYS A 835 8.43 36.05 24.77
CA LYS A 835 8.91 37.42 24.72
C LYS A 835 9.10 37.97 26.12
N HIS A 836 8.11 37.81 27.00
CA HIS A 836 8.17 38.26 28.39
C HIS A 836 9.36 37.64 29.16
N ALA A 837 9.56 36.31 28.98
CA ALA A 837 10.69 35.61 29.61
C ALA A 837 12.04 36.15 29.13
N ILE A 838 12.17 36.45 27.83
CA ILE A 838 13.40 37.01 27.23
C ILE A 838 13.62 38.45 27.74
N ASP A 839 12.58 39.31 27.68
CA ASP A 839 12.68 40.73 28.08
C ASP A 839 12.99 40.91 29.56
N THR A 840 12.56 39.99 30.42
CA THR A 840 12.76 40.04 31.89
C THR A 840 13.91 39.17 32.39
N ALA A 841 14.67 38.52 31.48
CA ALA A 841 15.75 37.64 31.85
C ALA A 841 16.90 38.34 32.57
N ALA A 842 17.27 37.81 33.71
CA ALA A 842 18.46 38.26 34.44
C ALA A 842 19.75 37.70 33.81
N ASP A 843 20.87 38.36 34.09
CA ASP A 843 22.17 37.87 33.67
C ASP A 843 22.44 36.46 34.25
N GLY A 844 22.89 35.52 33.42
CA GLY A 844 23.13 34.15 33.82
C GLY A 844 21.85 33.28 33.94
N ALA A 845 20.69 33.76 33.52
CA ALA A 845 19.46 32.97 33.51
C ALA A 845 19.49 31.88 32.44
N PHE A 846 18.71 30.82 32.68
CA PHE A 846 18.43 29.76 31.71
C PHE A 846 16.91 29.62 31.55
N ILE A 847 16.41 29.99 30.38
CA ILE A 847 14.99 29.92 30.03
C ILE A 847 14.75 28.59 29.30
N THR A 848 13.73 27.85 29.69
CA THR A 848 13.30 26.60 29.02
C THR A 848 11.85 26.74 28.56
N ALA A 849 11.63 26.81 27.27
CA ALA A 849 10.31 26.81 26.68
C ALA A 849 9.92 25.38 26.21
N LEU A 850 8.93 24.78 26.90
CA LEU A 850 8.34 23.51 26.51
C LEU A 850 7.16 23.82 25.56
N SER A 851 7.40 23.69 24.25
CA SER A 851 6.53 24.17 23.18
C SER A 851 5.94 23.06 22.35
N ASP A 852 4.63 23.12 22.11
CA ASP A 852 3.90 22.26 21.17
C ASP A 852 3.95 22.79 19.72
N VAL A 853 4.10 24.10 19.52
CA VAL A 853 4.27 24.75 18.21
C VAL A 853 5.72 25.23 18.03
N VAL A 854 6.62 24.28 18.04
CA VAL A 854 8.07 24.45 18.03
C VAL A 854 8.58 25.50 17.03
N THR A 855 8.04 25.51 15.81
CA THR A 855 8.45 26.47 14.77
C THR A 855 8.24 27.91 15.18
N ASN A 856 7.09 28.24 15.76
CA ASN A 856 6.79 29.60 16.20
C ASN A 856 7.73 30.02 17.35
N ALA A 857 7.97 29.12 18.29
CA ALA A 857 8.87 29.37 19.40
C ALA A 857 10.33 29.64 18.92
N ILE A 858 10.80 28.82 17.99
CA ILE A 858 12.12 28.99 17.35
C ILE A 858 12.21 30.32 16.62
N ASP A 859 11.20 30.64 15.78
CA ASP A 859 11.21 31.88 15.00
C ASP A 859 11.29 33.13 15.90
N ILE A 860 10.56 33.12 17.02
CA ILE A 860 10.60 34.24 17.98
C ILE A 860 11.98 34.35 18.62
N VAL A 861 12.53 33.28 19.15
CA VAL A 861 13.83 33.29 19.82
C VAL A 861 14.93 33.69 18.83
N GLN A 862 14.86 33.18 17.59
CA GLN A 862 15.81 33.54 16.53
C GLN A 862 15.75 35.05 16.19
N GLN A 863 14.56 35.65 16.09
CA GLN A 863 14.38 37.07 15.84
C GLN A 863 14.98 37.93 16.95
N TYR A 864 14.91 37.50 18.21
CA TYR A 864 15.56 38.22 19.32
C TYR A 864 17.06 38.07 19.27
N LEU A 865 17.59 36.90 18.96
CA LEU A 865 19.03 36.65 18.82
C LEU A 865 19.62 37.45 17.63
N ASP A 866 18.90 37.48 16.49
CA ASP A 866 19.31 38.25 15.30
C ASP A 866 19.38 39.76 15.61
N LYS A 867 18.40 40.31 16.38
CA LYS A 867 18.41 41.69 16.84
C LYS A 867 19.58 42.00 17.78
N GLU A 868 19.94 41.06 18.69
CA GLU A 868 21.10 41.20 19.55
C GLU A 868 22.39 41.26 18.72
N ASN A 869 22.52 40.38 17.72
CA ASN A 869 23.66 40.34 16.80
C ASN A 869 23.76 41.61 15.91
N GLU A 870 22.62 42.08 15.35
CA GLU A 870 22.55 43.31 14.52
C GLU A 870 22.94 44.55 15.32
N ALA A 871 22.54 44.65 16.61
CA ALA A 871 22.92 45.78 17.47
C ALA A 871 24.44 45.89 17.70
N GLU A 872 25.17 44.83 17.39
CA GLU A 872 26.63 44.75 17.57
C GLU A 872 27.43 44.84 16.26
N GLY A 873 26.78 44.91 15.12
CA GLY A 873 27.46 44.97 13.81
C GLY A 873 28.15 43.66 13.40
N LEU A 874 27.67 42.51 13.92
CA LEU A 874 28.09 41.16 13.56
C LEU A 874 27.20 40.56 12.48
#